data_63e6a7c2ee27cdb74a7dac68816fe184
#
_entry.id   63e6a7c2ee27cdb74a7dac68816fe184
#
_cell.length_a   1.000
_cell.length_b   1.000
_cell.length_c   1.000
_cell.angle_alpha   90.00
_cell.angle_beta   90.00
_cell.angle_gamma   90.00
#
_symmetry.space_group_name_H-M   'P 1'
#
loop_
_entity.id
_entity.type
_entity.pdbx_description
1 polymer ?
#
loop_
_entity_poly.entity_id
_entity_poly.type
_entity_poly.pdbx_seq_one_letter_code
_entity_poly.pdbx_strand_id
1 'polypeptide(L)'
;MVRIAVAGLSRLGVPLMHTCAVRTGMAGPCGVAMMRAQIPMARPVAPLTALFRASLHTSRVVMDKKPARQSSGVLSQVVSALRDMASSRPTQGKSSQYPAVRRLMELMRPELRGIVLALGLLLIASLVSLSVPFTIGKVVDFFSQPDARFPFGLTMPTVATLLLCVFATGALARASSNILLELTGVRVIQRIRERAFSNALRQDVSFADKGAGDTVSRINMDCNLVGGAITTDLADGLRSTVTVLASCSAMFYISTKLTLVMMLVIPPAALCAAYYGRFLRNLTNKTQDAVGVMTRTAEERLSPAAFRTISASGTQRAEEKRFDARVQEIAALQTKEAYAGGIFHSGLGFVGNCTIVTLLTYGGHLVSLGQLTVGDLTSLLMYTAYLGGGLILMTNFFTSLMKGVGAGARVFGLLDQQPRIPLGQGVKLDVASMDRRGARIQFDDVHFRYPSRPDKAVLNGVSLDIQPGTSVALVGSSGAGKSSVHALLLRFYEPDSGRVMMDGRDIRTYTPESLRSVMSVVPQEPVLFEGTIAFNIGYGTPHATREQIERAARAAHCLEFVRTLPQGFDTVIGPRELSGGQRQRIAIARALVREPSVLLLDEATSALDSASELLINEAITSIINEGRTTVWIVAHRLSTVRAADTIMLLEDGRIAEQGTFEQLDQPGTRFRALMQSQLTAPPPPAPAAAVPDGRRAYSTAARRRHVPAAPVWSVREATQAANTAPLLDPARLAHMHRLAALPQPATAEEMERLRAELEPLVAVMHSTQATGEYDAVPETAWSGWRATDEAPLTRSELEAGGGHWRAGYVVSSK
;
A
#
# COMPACT_ATOMS: atom_id res chain seq x y z
N MET A 1 11.47 34.69 -35.02
CA MET A 1 12.29 33.78 -34.17
C MET A 1 11.58 32.53 -33.67
N VAL A 2 10.24 32.40 -33.78
CA VAL A 2 9.52 31.18 -33.33
C VAL A 2 9.54 30.05 -34.39
N ARG A 3 9.87 30.35 -35.65
CA ARG A 3 9.92 29.33 -36.72
C ARG A 3 11.26 28.60 -36.90
N ILE A 4 12.30 28.99 -36.20
CA ILE A 4 13.63 28.34 -36.24
C ILE A 4 13.82 27.29 -35.10
N ALA A 5 13.01 27.33 -34.06
CA ALA A 5 13.10 26.38 -32.96
C ALA A 5 12.39 25.01 -33.24
N VAL A 6 11.56 24.90 -34.27
CA VAL A 6 10.79 23.67 -34.56
C VAL A 6 11.53 22.72 -35.53
N ALA A 7 12.57 23.18 -36.23
CA ALA A 7 13.31 22.35 -37.19
C ALA A 7 14.43 21.49 -36.57
N GLY A 8 14.73 21.62 -35.28
CA GLY A 8 15.82 20.92 -34.58
C GLY A 8 15.44 19.62 -33.89
N LEU A 9 14.13 19.34 -33.73
CA LEU A 9 13.63 18.22 -32.88
C LEU A 9 13.20 16.97 -33.67
N SER A 10 13.35 16.95 -34.98
CA SER A 10 12.94 15.80 -35.83
C SER A 10 14.02 14.71 -35.97
N ARG A 11 15.13 14.76 -35.23
CA ARG A 11 16.22 13.76 -35.31
C ARG A 11 16.43 12.88 -34.06
N LEU A 12 15.54 12.99 -33.05
CA LEU A 12 15.55 12.09 -31.91
C LEU A 12 14.21 11.35 -31.90
N GLY A 13 14.20 10.12 -32.37
CA GLY A 13 13.04 9.27 -32.54
C GLY A 13 12.35 8.95 -31.21
N VAL A 14 11.28 9.69 -30.89
CA VAL A 14 10.31 9.39 -29.86
C VAL A 14 8.94 9.30 -30.52
N PRO A 15 8.17 8.21 -30.40
CA PRO A 15 6.86 8.08 -31.01
C PRO A 15 5.84 8.99 -30.33
N LEU A 16 5.25 9.89 -31.12
CA LEU A 16 4.12 10.73 -30.72
C LEU A 16 2.83 9.88 -30.69
N MET A 17 2.20 9.83 -29.55
CA MET A 17 0.84 9.30 -29.39
C MET A 17 -0.17 10.15 -30.19
N HIS A 18 -1.03 9.46 -30.93
CA HIS A 18 -2.15 10.04 -31.69
C HIS A 18 -3.18 10.69 -30.76
N THR A 19 -3.38 11.97 -30.91
CA THR A 19 -4.55 12.68 -30.40
C THR A 19 -5.69 12.58 -31.43
N CYS A 20 -6.82 12.04 -30.96
CA CYS A 20 -8.07 11.98 -31.70
C CYS A 20 -8.63 13.38 -31.91
N ALA A 21 -8.75 13.81 -33.18
CA ALA A 21 -9.42 15.03 -33.56
C ALA A 21 -10.94 14.82 -33.58
N VAL A 22 -11.67 15.54 -32.75
CA VAL A 22 -13.13 15.66 -32.83
C VAL A 22 -13.46 16.72 -33.87
N ARG A 23 -14.14 16.31 -34.93
CA ARG A 23 -14.69 17.13 -36.01
C ARG A 23 -15.90 17.92 -35.49
N THR A 24 -15.80 19.24 -35.47
CA THR A 24 -16.95 20.14 -35.33
C THR A 24 -17.67 20.29 -36.66
N GLY A 25 -18.92 19.87 -36.69
CA GLY A 25 -19.85 20.15 -37.80
C GLY A 25 -20.87 21.19 -37.37
N MET A 26 -21.14 22.11 -38.29
CA MET A 26 -21.93 23.33 -38.14
C MET A 26 -23.45 23.08 -38.10
N ALA A 27 -24.13 24.08 -37.51
CA ALA A 27 -25.33 24.81 -37.89
C ALA A 27 -26.65 24.45 -37.24
N GLY A 28 -27.21 25.50 -36.64
CA GLY A 28 -28.64 25.78 -36.59
C GLY A 28 -29.16 26.31 -35.23
N PRO A 29 -29.83 27.46 -35.18
CA PRO A 29 -30.22 28.11 -33.96
C PRO A 29 -31.61 27.68 -33.50
N CYS A 30 -31.80 27.30 -32.27
CA CYS A 30 -33.15 27.25 -31.70
C CYS A 30 -33.14 27.48 -30.19
N GLY A 31 -33.86 28.48 -29.74
CA GLY A 31 -34.65 28.50 -28.54
C GLY A 31 -33.94 28.56 -27.18
N VAL A 32 -33.70 29.79 -26.72
CA VAL A 32 -33.40 30.06 -25.29
C VAL A 32 -34.61 29.70 -24.45
N ALA A 33 -34.58 28.57 -23.73
CA ALA A 33 -35.45 28.29 -22.62
C ALA A 33 -34.64 28.51 -21.33
N MET A 34 -34.91 29.65 -20.67
CA MET A 34 -34.41 29.91 -19.32
C MET A 34 -35.05 28.92 -18.34
N MET A 35 -34.32 27.92 -17.93
CA MET A 35 -34.65 27.11 -16.78
C MET A 35 -34.10 27.82 -15.54
N ARG A 36 -34.98 28.51 -14.83
CA ARG A 36 -34.77 29.05 -13.48
C ARG A 36 -34.56 27.86 -12.54
N ALA A 37 -33.30 27.58 -12.19
CA ALA A 37 -33.02 26.73 -11.05
C ALA A 37 -33.36 27.51 -9.77
N GLN A 38 -34.38 27.09 -9.06
CA GLN A 38 -34.67 27.55 -7.70
C GLN A 38 -33.60 26.97 -6.77
N ILE A 39 -32.72 27.85 -6.30
CA ILE A 39 -31.80 27.57 -5.21
C ILE A 39 -32.64 27.58 -3.91
N PRO A 40 -32.70 26.54 -3.09
CA PRO A 40 -33.37 26.58 -1.82
C PRO A 40 -32.67 27.59 -0.90
N MET A 41 -33.39 28.56 -0.40
CA MET A 41 -32.96 29.58 0.55
C MET A 41 -32.33 28.93 1.76
N ALA A 42 -31.05 29.26 2.01
CA ALA A 42 -30.36 28.92 3.24
C ALA A 42 -31.08 29.51 4.44
N ARG A 43 -31.24 28.69 5.48
CA ARG A 43 -31.71 29.11 6.80
C ARG A 43 -30.86 30.25 7.35
N PRO A 44 -31.36 31.23 8.06
CA PRO A 44 -30.61 32.37 8.56
C PRO A 44 -29.50 31.88 9.50
N VAL A 45 -28.29 32.33 9.20
CA VAL A 45 -27.09 32.12 10.02
C VAL A 45 -27.29 32.85 11.35
N ALA A 46 -27.17 32.14 12.44
CA ALA A 46 -27.20 32.73 13.79
C ALA A 46 -26.13 33.82 13.92
N PRO A 47 -26.41 34.93 14.63
CA PRO A 47 -25.44 36.03 14.71
C PRO A 47 -24.14 35.61 15.36
N LEU A 48 -23.03 36.11 14.81
CA LEU A 48 -21.62 35.84 15.19
C LEU A 48 -21.35 35.91 16.71
N THR A 49 -22.19 36.62 17.46
CA THR A 49 -22.12 36.72 18.92
C THR A 49 -22.41 35.41 19.67
N ALA A 50 -23.18 34.49 19.08
CA ALA A 50 -23.44 33.17 19.66
C ALA A 50 -22.24 32.22 19.53
N LEU A 51 -21.50 32.29 18.42
CA LEU A 51 -20.27 31.51 18.22
C LEU A 51 -19.12 31.92 19.14
N PHE A 52 -19.03 33.22 19.46
CA PHE A 52 -18.05 33.74 20.42
C PHE A 52 -18.35 33.27 21.86
N ARG A 53 -19.62 33.18 22.25
CA ARG A 53 -20.01 32.67 23.57
C ARG A 53 -19.79 31.16 23.75
N ALA A 54 -20.02 30.38 22.71
CA ALA A 54 -19.80 28.93 22.73
C ALA A 54 -18.28 28.60 22.82
N SER A 55 -17.42 29.37 22.14
CA SER A 55 -15.96 29.25 22.21
C SER A 55 -15.40 29.56 23.60
N LEU A 56 -15.98 30.52 24.33
CA LEU A 56 -15.56 30.86 25.68
C LEU A 56 -16.02 29.80 26.73
N HIS A 57 -17.15 29.13 26.50
CA HIS A 57 -17.62 28.09 27.43
C HIS A 57 -16.84 26.79 27.32
N THR A 58 -16.40 26.40 26.14
CA THR A 58 -15.55 25.20 25.96
C THR A 58 -14.12 25.41 26.48
N SER A 59 -13.61 26.64 26.49
CA SER A 59 -12.30 26.94 27.10
C SER A 59 -12.31 26.85 28.62
N ARG A 60 -13.48 26.97 29.27
CA ARG A 60 -13.60 26.92 30.72
C ARG A 60 -13.63 25.51 31.31
N VAL A 61 -14.07 24.53 30.54
CA VAL A 61 -14.19 23.14 31.03
C VAL A 61 -12.87 22.36 30.94
N VAL A 62 -11.88 22.85 30.21
CA VAL A 62 -10.56 22.18 30.09
C VAL A 62 -9.53 22.69 31.11
N MET A 63 -9.84 23.76 31.87
CA MET A 63 -8.86 24.36 32.83
C MET A 63 -8.93 23.86 34.26
N ASP A 64 -9.83 22.94 34.60
CA ASP A 64 -10.01 22.53 36.00
C ASP A 64 -9.41 21.13 36.31
N LYS A 65 -8.09 20.98 36.08
CA LYS A 65 -7.26 19.99 36.82
C LYS A 65 -5.77 20.18 36.52
N LYS A 66 -5.13 21.18 37.23
CA LYS A 66 -3.70 21.08 37.58
C LYS A 66 -3.41 21.97 38.81
N PRO A 67 -2.55 21.54 39.73
CA PRO A 67 -2.32 22.24 40.98
C PRO A 67 -1.54 23.54 40.77
N ALA A 68 -1.80 24.48 41.67
CA ALA A 68 -1.22 25.81 41.70
C ALA A 68 0.31 25.83 41.63
N ARG A 69 0.85 26.47 40.61
CA ARG A 69 2.25 26.86 40.51
C ARG A 69 2.33 28.39 40.46
N GLN A 70 3.17 28.90 41.35
CA GLN A 70 3.47 30.29 41.62
C GLN A 70 3.63 31.18 40.38
N SER A 71 3.16 32.42 40.50
CA SER A 71 3.25 33.51 39.53
C SER A 71 4.71 33.87 39.21
N SER A 72 5.21 33.31 38.14
CA SER A 72 6.42 33.79 37.50
C SER A 72 6.03 34.65 36.29
N GLY A 73 6.65 35.82 36.18
CA GLY A 73 6.25 36.85 35.21
C GLY A 73 6.29 36.39 33.76
N VAL A 74 5.51 37.06 32.90
CA VAL A 74 5.37 36.75 31.44
C VAL A 74 6.71 36.59 30.73
N LEU A 75 7.74 37.34 31.13
CA LEU A 75 9.11 37.25 30.61
C LEU A 75 9.79 35.90 30.90
N SER A 76 9.56 35.32 32.09
CA SER A 76 10.14 34.00 32.44
C SER A 76 9.43 32.86 31.68
N GLN A 77 8.14 33.03 31.39
CA GLN A 77 7.40 32.08 30.53
C GLN A 77 7.85 32.18 29.06
N VAL A 78 8.15 33.35 28.55
CA VAL A 78 8.72 33.57 27.21
C VAL A 78 10.13 32.99 27.12
N VAL A 79 10.97 33.23 28.12
CA VAL A 79 12.35 32.70 28.17
C VAL A 79 12.33 31.18 28.34
N SER A 80 11.39 30.61 29.13
CA SER A 80 11.24 29.16 29.22
C SER A 80 10.72 28.58 27.91
N ALA A 81 9.77 29.22 27.24
CA ALA A 81 9.27 28.78 25.94
C ALA A 81 10.34 28.82 24.83
N LEU A 82 11.19 29.88 24.81
CA LEU A 82 12.35 29.98 23.92
C LEU A 82 13.41 28.92 24.28
N ARG A 83 13.64 28.68 25.56
CA ARG A 83 14.55 27.65 26.05
C ARG A 83 14.02 26.22 25.71
N ASP A 84 12.70 26.01 25.82
CA ASP A 84 12.04 24.75 25.44
C ASP A 84 12.01 24.59 23.93
N MET A 85 11.92 25.64 23.14
CA MET A 85 12.11 25.59 21.68
C MET A 85 13.55 25.24 21.30
N ALA A 86 14.54 25.79 22.01
CA ALA A 86 15.95 25.42 21.82
C ALA A 86 16.30 24.07 22.42
N SER A 87 15.53 23.58 23.41
CA SER A 87 15.73 22.32 24.14
C SER A 87 14.68 21.27 23.88
N SER A 88 13.79 21.41 22.88
CA SER A 88 12.81 20.38 22.52
C SER A 88 13.52 19.09 22.15
N ARG A 89 13.88 18.34 23.18
CA ARG A 89 14.33 16.94 23.09
C ARG A 89 13.15 16.10 22.63
N PRO A 90 13.27 15.37 21.53
CA PRO A 90 12.28 14.36 21.18
C PRO A 90 12.30 13.28 22.28
N THR A 91 11.20 13.09 22.95
CA THR A 91 10.96 11.99 23.86
C THR A 91 10.92 10.67 23.07
N GLN A 92 11.77 9.75 23.50
CA GLN A 92 11.92 8.35 23.13
C GLN A 92 12.64 8.07 21.80
N GLY A 93 13.82 7.46 21.90
CA GLY A 93 14.64 6.93 20.83
C GLY A 93 15.85 7.80 20.50
N LYS A 94 16.73 8.07 21.46
CA LYS A 94 18.05 8.67 21.20
C LYS A 94 18.99 7.68 20.49
N SER A 95 18.75 7.40 19.21
CA SER A 95 19.86 7.21 18.29
C SER A 95 20.15 8.58 17.67
N SER A 96 21.31 9.07 17.89
CA SER A 96 21.87 10.35 17.45
C SER A 96 21.40 10.73 16.02
N GLN A 97 20.67 11.80 15.84
CA GLN A 97 20.28 12.34 14.52
C GLN A 97 21.51 12.81 13.70
N TYR A 98 22.61 13.11 14.35
CA TYR A 98 23.88 13.52 13.73
C TYR A 98 24.47 12.49 12.73
N PRO A 99 24.44 11.18 12.98
CA PRO A 99 24.92 10.21 11.99
C PRO A 99 24.05 10.14 10.74
N ALA A 100 22.73 10.41 10.83
CA ALA A 100 21.85 10.39 9.67
C ALA A 100 22.17 11.54 8.69
N VAL A 101 22.35 12.76 9.20
CA VAL A 101 22.73 13.92 8.38
C VAL A 101 24.10 13.71 7.73
N ARG A 102 25.08 13.20 8.47
CA ARG A 102 26.41 12.88 7.93
C ARG A 102 26.35 11.85 6.80
N ARG A 103 25.54 10.80 6.96
CA ARG A 103 25.35 9.77 5.94
C ARG A 103 24.60 10.31 4.71
N LEU A 104 23.64 11.20 4.91
CA LEU A 104 23.00 11.91 3.80
C LEU A 104 24.05 12.70 2.99
N MET A 105 24.98 13.37 3.66
CA MET A 105 26.08 14.06 2.99
C MET A 105 27.03 13.09 2.27
N GLU A 106 27.29 11.93 2.81
CA GLU A 106 28.11 10.88 2.17
C GLU A 106 27.46 10.37 0.87
N LEU A 107 26.15 10.26 0.81
CA LEU A 107 25.42 9.92 -0.43
C LEU A 107 25.54 11.01 -1.51
N MET A 108 25.77 12.26 -1.11
CA MET A 108 25.95 13.40 -2.03
C MET A 108 27.35 13.46 -2.64
N ARG A 109 28.36 12.82 -2.02
CA ARG A 109 29.77 12.92 -2.46
C ARG A 109 29.99 12.74 -3.97
N PRO A 110 29.37 11.75 -4.65
CA PRO A 110 29.59 11.57 -6.09
C PRO A 110 29.06 12.73 -6.95
N GLU A 111 28.05 13.44 -6.46
CA GLU A 111 27.37 14.52 -7.18
C GLU A 111 27.75 15.93 -6.65
N LEU A 112 28.73 16.03 -5.74
CA LEU A 112 29.13 17.28 -5.12
C LEU A 112 29.45 18.39 -6.13
N ARG A 113 30.08 18.07 -7.25
CA ARG A 113 30.43 19.05 -8.28
C ARG A 113 29.18 19.67 -8.90
N GLY A 114 28.17 18.84 -9.21
CA GLY A 114 26.89 19.29 -9.75
C GLY A 114 26.12 20.17 -8.73
N ILE A 115 26.10 19.74 -7.46
CA ILE A 115 25.45 20.46 -6.38
C ILE A 115 26.10 21.82 -6.15
N VAL A 116 27.44 21.87 -6.04
CA VAL A 116 28.18 23.13 -5.82
C VAL A 116 27.97 24.11 -6.99
N LEU A 117 28.01 23.61 -8.23
CA LEU A 117 27.71 24.44 -9.40
C LEU A 117 26.28 24.98 -9.36
N ALA A 118 25.31 24.10 -9.06
CA ALA A 118 23.91 24.50 -8.98
C ALA A 118 23.65 25.51 -7.84
N LEU A 119 24.27 25.34 -6.67
CA LEU A 119 24.20 26.30 -5.57
C LEU A 119 24.88 27.62 -5.90
N GLY A 120 25.98 27.62 -6.65
CA GLY A 120 26.61 28.83 -7.16
C GLY A 120 25.71 29.62 -8.11
N LEU A 121 25.07 28.94 -9.07
CA LEU A 121 24.07 29.54 -9.96
C LEU A 121 22.82 30.03 -9.19
N LEU A 122 22.40 29.31 -8.16
CA LEU A 122 21.30 29.71 -7.28
C LEU A 122 21.63 31.00 -6.54
N LEU A 123 22.85 31.18 -6.05
CA LEU A 123 23.31 32.40 -5.39
C LEU A 123 23.28 33.59 -6.36
N ILE A 124 23.78 33.41 -7.57
CA ILE A 124 23.72 34.46 -8.62
C ILE A 124 22.26 34.84 -8.88
N ALA A 125 21.38 33.85 -9.10
CA ALA A 125 19.97 34.11 -9.31
C ALA A 125 19.29 34.80 -8.13
N SER A 126 19.68 34.46 -6.91
CA SER A 126 19.15 35.08 -5.69
C SER A 126 19.62 36.54 -5.55
N LEU A 127 20.88 36.82 -5.84
CA LEU A 127 21.42 38.21 -5.84
C LEU A 127 20.72 39.09 -6.86
N VAL A 128 20.50 38.56 -8.08
CA VAL A 128 19.73 39.28 -9.11
C VAL A 128 18.30 39.54 -8.64
N SER A 129 17.62 38.52 -8.07
CA SER A 129 16.27 38.72 -7.54
C SER A 129 16.20 39.75 -6.42
N LEU A 130 17.20 39.77 -5.54
CA LEU A 130 17.28 40.72 -4.42
C LEU A 130 17.63 42.17 -4.87
N SER A 131 18.19 42.35 -6.06
CA SER A 131 18.45 43.70 -6.60
C SER A 131 17.17 44.37 -7.12
N VAL A 132 16.09 43.59 -7.40
CA VAL A 132 14.82 44.09 -7.95
C VAL A 132 14.19 45.20 -7.08
N PRO A 133 13.96 45.00 -5.75
CA PRO A 133 13.36 46.05 -4.91
C PRO A 133 14.16 47.35 -4.88
N PHE A 134 15.48 47.22 -4.80
CA PHE A 134 16.38 48.40 -4.80
C PHE A 134 16.30 49.15 -6.13
N THR A 135 16.33 48.43 -7.24
CA THR A 135 16.26 49.00 -8.58
C THR A 135 14.93 49.70 -8.81
N ILE A 136 13.81 49.09 -8.43
CA ILE A 136 12.49 49.72 -8.53
C ILE A 136 12.43 51.00 -7.74
N GLY A 137 12.95 50.98 -6.49
CA GLY A 137 13.02 52.20 -5.68
C GLY A 137 13.79 53.34 -6.37
N LYS A 138 14.95 53.04 -6.95
CA LYS A 138 15.74 54.07 -7.66
C LYS A 138 15.05 54.56 -8.94
N VAL A 139 14.33 53.73 -9.63
CA VAL A 139 13.49 54.12 -10.76
C VAL A 139 12.34 55.02 -10.32
N VAL A 140 11.68 54.69 -9.18
CA VAL A 140 10.61 55.55 -8.61
C VAL A 140 11.17 56.93 -8.19
N ASP A 141 12.34 56.94 -7.55
CA ASP A 141 13.00 58.23 -7.16
C ASP A 141 13.29 59.08 -8.42
N PHE A 142 13.78 58.43 -9.50
CA PHE A 142 14.05 59.15 -10.76
C PHE A 142 12.80 59.81 -11.34
N PHE A 143 11.65 59.11 -11.33
CA PHE A 143 10.41 59.70 -11.81
C PHE A 143 9.78 60.74 -10.87
N SER A 144 10.13 60.71 -9.58
CA SER A 144 9.60 61.61 -8.58
C SER A 144 10.35 62.97 -8.54
N GLN A 145 11.54 63.05 -9.16
CA GLN A 145 12.37 64.26 -9.18
C GLN A 145 12.50 64.79 -10.64
N PRO A 146 12.01 66.03 -10.96
CA PRO A 146 12.00 66.53 -12.34
C PRO A 146 13.38 66.68 -12.97
N ASP A 147 14.44 66.90 -12.16
CA ASP A 147 15.82 67.15 -12.58
C ASP A 147 16.77 65.96 -12.40
N ALA A 148 16.24 64.77 -12.06
CA ALA A 148 17.06 63.59 -11.81
C ALA A 148 17.71 63.08 -13.11
N ARG A 149 19.07 63.03 -13.11
CA ARG A 149 19.84 62.35 -14.18
C ARG A 149 20.37 61.04 -13.68
N PHE A 150 20.30 60.02 -14.53
CA PHE A 150 20.95 58.75 -14.17
C PHE A 150 22.45 58.92 -13.99
N PRO A 151 23.09 58.20 -13.03
CA PRO A 151 24.54 58.18 -12.93
C PRO A 151 25.17 57.78 -14.28
N PHE A 152 26.29 58.35 -14.59
CA PHE A 152 27.03 58.13 -15.85
C PHE A 152 26.36 58.63 -17.12
N GLY A 153 25.33 59.52 -17.07
CA GLY A 153 24.68 60.04 -18.26
C GLY A 153 23.87 59.04 -19.07
N LEU A 154 23.49 57.93 -18.49
CA LEU A 154 22.71 56.86 -19.13
C LEU A 154 21.31 57.32 -19.48
N THR A 155 20.81 56.92 -20.66
CA THR A 155 19.42 57.21 -21.06
C THR A 155 18.49 56.15 -20.52
N MET A 156 17.21 56.44 -20.32
CA MET A 156 16.20 55.50 -19.83
C MET A 156 16.16 54.18 -20.63
N PRO A 157 16.21 54.19 -21.97
CA PRO A 157 16.25 52.94 -22.74
C PRO A 157 17.48 52.08 -22.45
N THR A 158 18.65 52.72 -22.24
CA THR A 158 19.89 51.96 -21.93
C THR A 158 19.81 51.29 -20.53
N VAL A 159 19.26 51.99 -19.56
CA VAL A 159 19.03 51.43 -18.21
C VAL A 159 18.02 50.29 -18.27
N ALA A 160 16.91 50.46 -18.99
CA ALA A 160 15.91 49.40 -19.15
C ALA A 160 16.50 48.16 -19.84
N THR A 161 17.31 48.36 -20.88
CA THR A 161 17.97 47.24 -21.58
C THR A 161 18.96 46.53 -20.69
N LEU A 162 19.76 47.25 -19.92
CA LEU A 162 20.72 46.69 -18.94
C LEU A 162 20.00 45.86 -17.88
N LEU A 163 18.92 46.39 -17.31
CA LEU A 163 18.10 45.67 -16.33
C LEU A 163 17.47 44.38 -16.93
N LEU A 164 16.97 44.46 -18.15
CA LEU A 164 16.43 43.29 -18.84
C LEU A 164 17.51 42.22 -19.04
N CYS A 165 18.73 42.59 -19.41
CA CYS A 165 19.86 41.66 -19.53
C CYS A 165 20.22 41.04 -18.18
N VAL A 166 20.27 41.82 -17.08
CA VAL A 166 20.54 41.31 -15.73
C VAL A 166 19.44 40.36 -15.30
N PHE A 167 18.18 40.67 -15.50
CA PHE A 167 17.08 39.78 -15.14
C PHE A 167 17.03 38.51 -16.02
N ALA A 168 17.37 38.63 -17.29
CA ALA A 168 17.48 37.47 -18.20
C ALA A 168 18.60 36.51 -17.74
N THR A 169 19.77 37.05 -17.34
CA THR A 169 20.88 36.22 -16.80
C THR A 169 20.49 35.58 -15.47
N GLY A 170 19.78 36.29 -14.59
CA GLY A 170 19.24 35.74 -13.36
C GLY A 170 18.23 34.61 -13.59
N ALA A 171 17.33 34.80 -14.56
CA ALA A 171 16.36 33.77 -14.93
C ALA A 171 17.02 32.52 -15.52
N LEU A 172 18.03 32.68 -16.37
CA LEU A 172 18.82 31.60 -16.95
C LEU A 172 19.60 30.83 -15.86
N ALA A 173 20.25 31.57 -14.96
CA ALA A 173 20.98 30.97 -13.82
C ALA A 173 20.03 30.16 -12.92
N ARG A 174 18.83 30.68 -12.67
CA ARG A 174 17.80 29.97 -11.88
C ARG A 174 17.32 28.71 -12.57
N ALA A 175 17.01 28.78 -13.85
CA ALA A 175 16.57 27.61 -14.63
C ALA A 175 17.67 26.54 -14.65
N SER A 176 18.91 26.91 -14.92
CA SER A 176 20.07 26.00 -14.94
C SER A 176 20.31 25.38 -13.56
N SER A 177 20.21 26.15 -12.47
CA SER A 177 20.34 25.63 -11.11
C SER A 177 19.25 24.60 -10.80
N ASN A 178 17.97 24.91 -11.10
CA ASN A 178 16.87 24.00 -10.84
C ASN A 178 17.04 22.68 -11.63
N ILE A 179 17.39 22.75 -12.90
CA ILE A 179 17.63 21.56 -13.75
C ILE A 179 18.77 20.71 -13.19
N LEU A 180 19.88 21.32 -12.80
CA LEU A 180 21.02 20.59 -12.23
C LEU A 180 20.67 19.90 -10.91
N LEU A 181 19.92 20.57 -10.04
CA LEU A 181 19.48 19.99 -8.75
C LEU A 181 18.50 18.83 -8.96
N GLU A 182 17.54 19.00 -9.86
CA GLU A 182 16.56 17.96 -10.19
C GLU A 182 17.26 16.70 -10.75
N LEU A 183 18.13 16.87 -11.74
CA LEU A 183 18.92 15.77 -12.32
C LEU A 183 19.80 15.07 -11.29
N THR A 184 20.40 15.85 -10.39
CA THR A 184 21.19 15.29 -9.29
C THR A 184 20.33 14.50 -8.32
N GLY A 185 19.13 15.02 -8.00
CA GLY A 185 18.13 14.32 -7.17
C GLY A 185 17.74 12.97 -7.74
N VAL A 186 17.40 12.93 -9.03
CA VAL A 186 17.05 11.70 -9.75
C VAL A 186 18.17 10.66 -9.64
N ARG A 187 19.44 11.05 -9.86
CA ARG A 187 20.58 10.13 -9.77
C ARG A 187 20.80 9.60 -8.35
N VAL A 188 20.66 10.46 -7.34
CA VAL A 188 20.77 10.04 -5.95
C VAL A 188 19.64 9.07 -5.57
N ILE A 189 18.40 9.39 -5.93
CA ILE A 189 17.25 8.50 -5.68
C ILE A 189 17.43 7.15 -6.36
N GLN A 190 17.87 7.14 -7.62
CA GLN A 190 18.16 5.91 -8.37
C GLN A 190 19.15 5.02 -7.59
N ARG A 191 20.29 5.56 -7.20
CA ARG A 191 21.34 4.80 -6.46
C ARG A 191 20.82 4.27 -5.12
N ILE A 192 20.04 5.06 -4.40
CA ILE A 192 19.46 4.63 -3.12
C ILE A 192 18.50 3.47 -3.34
N ARG A 193 17.62 3.57 -4.34
CA ARG A 193 16.66 2.50 -4.68
C ARG A 193 17.34 1.22 -5.09
N GLU A 194 18.36 1.29 -5.97
CA GLU A 194 19.14 0.14 -6.40
C GLU A 194 19.79 -0.58 -5.22
N ARG A 195 20.45 0.18 -4.33
CA ARG A 195 21.08 -0.37 -3.13
C ARG A 195 20.05 -0.93 -2.14
N ALA A 196 18.95 -0.23 -1.91
CA ALA A 196 17.90 -0.67 -1.00
C ALA A 196 17.25 -1.97 -1.50
N PHE A 197 16.94 -2.07 -2.78
CA PHE A 197 16.40 -3.27 -3.40
C PHE A 197 17.41 -4.44 -3.35
N SER A 198 18.67 -4.18 -3.74
CA SER A 198 19.73 -5.18 -3.67
C SER A 198 19.94 -5.72 -2.24
N ASN A 199 19.91 -4.82 -1.23
CA ASN A 199 20.06 -5.26 0.16
C ASN A 199 18.82 -6.01 0.66
N ALA A 200 17.60 -5.59 0.27
CA ALA A 200 16.37 -6.28 0.61
C ALA A 200 16.35 -7.72 0.07
N LEU A 201 16.83 -7.94 -1.17
CA LEU A 201 16.92 -9.29 -1.76
C LEU A 201 17.99 -10.19 -1.09
N ARG A 202 18.97 -9.59 -0.40
CA ARG A 202 20.00 -10.33 0.33
C ARG A 202 19.63 -10.67 1.77
N GLN A 203 18.46 -10.20 2.23
CA GLN A 203 17.98 -10.51 3.58
C GLN A 203 17.52 -11.97 3.70
N ASP A 204 17.36 -12.43 4.94
CA ASP A 204 16.84 -13.75 5.25
C ASP A 204 15.35 -13.85 4.91
N VAL A 205 14.86 -15.08 4.78
CA VAL A 205 13.43 -15.35 4.59
C VAL A 205 12.59 -14.78 5.74
N SER A 206 13.12 -14.75 6.96
CA SER A 206 12.46 -14.11 8.12
C SER A 206 12.15 -12.62 7.94
N PHE A 207 12.88 -11.94 7.05
CA PHE A 207 12.58 -10.56 6.65
C PHE A 207 11.35 -10.51 5.73
N ALA A 208 11.24 -11.43 4.78
CA ALA A 208 10.11 -11.53 3.86
C ALA A 208 8.81 -11.90 4.58
N ASP A 209 8.87 -12.70 5.66
CA ASP A 209 7.71 -13.08 6.48
C ASP A 209 6.98 -11.87 7.11
N LYS A 210 7.66 -10.73 7.25
CA LYS A 210 7.06 -9.47 7.74
C LYS A 210 6.19 -8.78 6.71
N GLY A 211 6.20 -9.25 5.47
CA GLY A 211 5.47 -8.69 4.35
C GLY A 211 6.28 -7.66 3.55
N ALA A 212 6.04 -7.62 2.24
CA ALA A 212 6.76 -6.76 1.30
C ALA A 212 6.32 -5.28 1.37
N GLY A 213 5.11 -4.98 1.86
CA GLY A 213 4.50 -3.66 1.77
C GLY A 213 5.33 -2.53 2.39
N ASP A 214 5.86 -2.75 3.60
CA ASP A 214 6.74 -1.76 4.27
C ASP A 214 8.04 -1.52 3.49
N THR A 215 8.65 -2.58 2.97
CA THR A 215 9.88 -2.49 2.17
C THR A 215 9.64 -1.75 0.85
N VAL A 216 8.57 -2.06 0.13
CA VAL A 216 8.17 -1.39 -1.10
C VAL A 216 7.87 0.10 -0.85
N SER A 217 7.17 0.42 0.25
CA SER A 217 6.92 1.80 0.67
C SER A 217 8.22 2.57 0.96
N ARG A 218 9.19 1.97 1.65
CA ARG A 218 10.50 2.57 1.90
C ARG A 218 11.28 2.82 0.62
N ILE A 219 11.31 1.86 -0.30
CA ILE A 219 11.99 2.01 -1.60
C ILE A 219 11.34 3.08 -2.46
N ASN A 220 10.01 3.21 -2.43
CA ASN A 220 9.31 4.16 -3.30
C ASN A 220 9.16 5.53 -2.66
N MET A 221 8.55 5.63 -1.47
CA MET A 221 8.20 6.91 -0.84
C MET A 221 9.37 7.51 -0.06
N ASP A 222 10.00 6.72 0.82
CA ASP A 222 11.06 7.26 1.68
C ASP A 222 12.30 7.66 0.87
N CYS A 223 12.66 6.92 -0.18
CA CYS A 223 13.79 7.30 -1.05
C CYS A 223 13.53 8.64 -1.77
N ASN A 224 12.29 8.93 -2.17
CA ASN A 224 11.94 10.23 -2.76
C ASN A 224 12.05 11.36 -1.74
N LEU A 225 11.57 11.15 -0.50
CA LEU A 225 11.70 12.15 0.57
C LEU A 225 13.17 12.44 0.90
N VAL A 226 14.01 11.41 0.91
CA VAL A 226 15.46 11.58 1.11
C VAL A 226 16.09 12.35 -0.03
N GLY A 227 15.78 12.00 -1.27
CA GLY A 227 16.30 12.69 -2.46
C GLY A 227 15.92 14.17 -2.49
N GLY A 228 14.65 14.49 -2.30
CA GLY A 228 14.13 15.86 -2.23
C GLY A 228 14.81 16.68 -1.14
N ALA A 229 14.94 16.12 0.08
CA ALA A 229 15.58 16.79 1.20
C ALA A 229 17.05 17.18 0.93
N ILE A 230 17.77 16.36 0.16
CA ILE A 230 19.19 16.59 -0.16
C ILE A 230 19.38 17.59 -1.31
N THR A 231 18.42 17.72 -2.21
CA THR A 231 18.54 18.54 -3.41
C THR A 231 17.67 19.79 -3.37
N THR A 232 16.41 19.67 -3.69
CA THR A 232 15.47 20.80 -3.81
C THR A 232 15.24 21.51 -2.49
N ASP A 233 15.02 20.77 -1.40
CA ASP A 233 14.77 21.39 -0.10
C ASP A 233 16.01 22.11 0.44
N LEU A 234 17.21 21.53 0.25
CA LEU A 234 18.47 22.17 0.65
C LEU A 234 18.70 23.47 -0.13
N ALA A 235 18.40 23.48 -1.43
CA ALA A 235 18.51 24.69 -2.25
C ALA A 235 17.51 25.76 -1.83
N ASP A 236 16.27 25.37 -1.53
CA ASP A 236 15.25 26.28 -1.02
C ASP A 236 15.60 26.83 0.36
N GLY A 237 16.21 26.01 1.21
CA GLY A 237 16.77 26.44 2.47
C GLY A 237 17.89 27.49 2.34
N LEU A 238 18.82 27.25 1.43
CA LEU A 238 19.89 28.22 1.14
C LEU A 238 19.33 29.51 0.57
N ARG A 239 18.44 29.41 -0.43
CA ARG A 239 17.77 30.56 -1.06
C ARG A 239 17.01 31.39 -0.03
N SER A 240 16.19 30.74 0.81
CA SER A 240 15.40 31.43 1.83
C SER A 240 16.29 32.12 2.85
N THR A 241 17.38 31.46 3.28
CA THR A 241 18.37 32.04 4.20
C THR A 241 19.03 33.29 3.60
N VAL A 242 19.50 33.20 2.35
CA VAL A 242 20.09 34.35 1.64
C VAL A 242 19.06 35.48 1.49
N THR A 243 17.83 35.15 1.10
CA THR A 243 16.74 36.11 0.94
C THR A 243 16.44 36.84 2.25
N VAL A 244 16.31 36.12 3.36
CA VAL A 244 16.02 36.70 4.67
C VAL A 244 17.17 37.60 5.14
N LEU A 245 18.42 37.12 5.08
CA LEU A 245 19.58 37.89 5.52
C LEU A 245 19.80 39.14 4.67
N ALA A 246 19.77 39.01 3.35
CA ALA A 246 20.01 40.12 2.45
C ALA A 246 18.87 41.14 2.47
N SER A 247 17.58 40.71 2.52
CA SER A 247 16.44 41.62 2.66
C SER A 247 16.55 42.39 3.98
N CYS A 248 16.87 41.72 5.09
CA CYS A 248 17.06 42.34 6.38
C CYS A 248 18.21 43.37 6.35
N SER A 249 19.35 43.01 5.76
CA SER A 249 20.50 43.92 5.64
C SER A 249 20.18 45.13 4.76
N ALA A 250 19.48 44.92 3.63
CA ALA A 250 19.04 46.01 2.75
C ALA A 250 18.08 46.99 3.46
N MET A 251 17.15 46.46 4.25
CA MET A 251 16.20 47.24 5.03
C MET A 251 16.92 48.11 6.10
N PHE A 252 17.90 47.52 6.80
CA PHE A 252 18.73 48.28 7.73
C PHE A 252 19.55 49.38 7.06
N TYR A 253 20.06 49.13 5.86
CA TYR A 253 20.80 50.10 5.08
C TYR A 253 19.92 51.26 4.65
N ILE A 254 18.68 51.01 4.20
CA ILE A 254 17.77 52.05 3.74
C ILE A 254 17.24 52.89 4.90
N SER A 255 16.73 52.29 5.97
CA SER A 255 16.20 52.97 7.15
C SER A 255 16.21 52.11 8.39
N THR A 256 17.15 52.35 9.28
CA THR A 256 17.23 51.63 10.59
C THR A 256 15.98 51.84 11.44
N LYS A 257 15.42 53.07 11.44
CA LYS A 257 14.22 53.38 12.26
C LYS A 257 13.01 52.58 11.85
N LEU A 258 12.69 52.52 10.57
CA LEU A 258 11.57 51.73 10.01
C LEU A 258 11.78 50.22 10.19
N THR A 259 12.99 49.74 9.98
CA THR A 259 13.33 48.33 10.16
C THR A 259 13.14 47.86 11.60
N LEU A 260 13.52 48.70 12.59
CA LEU A 260 13.29 48.37 14.01
C LEU A 260 11.80 48.30 14.37
N VAL A 261 10.98 49.23 13.85
CA VAL A 261 9.52 49.21 14.04
C VAL A 261 8.93 47.90 13.47
N MET A 262 9.38 47.48 12.30
CA MET A 262 8.94 46.21 11.70
C MET A 262 9.42 44.99 12.45
N MET A 263 10.68 45.02 12.95
CA MET A 263 11.20 43.91 13.74
C MET A 263 10.44 43.70 15.05
N LEU A 264 9.76 44.73 15.57
CA LEU A 264 8.93 44.64 16.77
C LEU A 264 7.68 43.74 16.55
N VAL A 265 7.20 43.61 15.30
CA VAL A 265 6.04 42.78 14.96
C VAL A 265 6.40 41.27 14.85
N ILE A 266 7.66 40.94 14.55
CA ILE A 266 8.11 39.57 14.33
C ILE A 266 8.01 38.69 15.59
N PRO A 267 8.48 39.09 16.79
CA PRO A 267 8.43 38.23 17.97
C PRO A 267 7.01 37.80 18.40
N PRO A 268 6.00 38.68 18.46
CA PRO A 268 4.64 38.29 18.78
C PRO A 268 4.05 37.32 17.74
N ALA A 269 4.29 37.61 16.46
CA ALA A 269 3.84 36.73 15.38
C ALA A 269 4.49 35.33 15.45
N ALA A 270 5.79 35.26 15.75
CA ALA A 270 6.52 34.00 15.92
C ALA A 270 6.03 33.20 17.13
N LEU A 271 5.73 33.87 18.26
CA LEU A 271 5.14 33.20 19.43
C LEU A 271 3.75 32.64 19.15
N CYS A 272 2.89 33.40 18.49
CA CYS A 272 1.58 32.92 18.03
C CYS A 272 1.74 31.74 17.09
N ALA A 273 2.63 31.83 16.11
CA ALA A 273 2.89 30.73 15.16
C ALA A 273 3.43 29.48 15.87
N ALA A 274 4.31 29.61 16.83
CA ALA A 274 4.85 28.48 17.58
C ALA A 274 3.79 27.78 18.45
N TYR A 275 2.95 28.56 19.15
CA TYR A 275 1.87 27.98 19.96
C TYR A 275 0.84 27.28 19.09
N TYR A 276 0.39 27.92 18.05
CA TYR A 276 -0.61 27.42 17.15
C TYR A 276 -0.11 26.23 16.30
N GLY A 277 1.13 26.30 15.84
CA GLY A 277 1.76 25.21 15.10
C GLY A 277 1.88 23.92 15.91
N ARG A 278 2.06 23.99 17.24
CA ARG A 278 2.01 22.81 18.13
C ARG A 278 0.62 22.18 18.16
N PHE A 279 -0.41 23.02 18.27
CA PHE A 279 -1.80 22.58 18.25
C PHE A 279 -2.16 21.90 16.92
N LEU A 280 -1.85 22.55 15.81
CA LEU A 280 -2.13 22.04 14.47
C LEU A 280 -1.38 20.72 14.22
N ARG A 281 -0.10 20.63 14.59
CA ARG A 281 0.69 19.39 14.46
C ARG A 281 0.04 18.22 15.19
N ASN A 282 -0.45 18.40 16.40
CA ASN A 282 -1.12 17.35 17.15
C ASN A 282 -2.43 16.90 16.46
N LEU A 283 -3.13 17.83 15.85
CA LEU A 283 -4.35 17.54 15.11
C LEU A 283 -4.04 16.77 13.81
N THR A 284 -3.05 17.25 13.05
CA THR A 284 -2.58 16.59 11.82
C THR A 284 -2.08 15.16 12.09
N ASN A 285 -1.35 14.95 13.20
CA ASN A 285 -0.92 13.59 13.57
C ASN A 285 -2.11 12.66 13.80
N LYS A 286 -3.15 13.12 14.53
CA LYS A 286 -4.38 12.32 14.72
C LYS A 286 -5.10 12.03 13.40
N THR A 287 -5.14 13.00 12.49
CA THR A 287 -5.69 12.80 11.14
C THR A 287 -4.90 11.73 10.38
N GLN A 288 -3.57 11.80 10.43
CA GLN A 288 -2.71 10.80 9.76
C GLN A 288 -2.86 9.40 10.36
N ASP A 289 -2.99 9.29 11.68
CA ASP A 289 -3.25 8.02 12.36
C ASP A 289 -4.59 7.42 11.90
N ALA A 290 -5.65 8.23 11.83
CA ALA A 290 -6.97 7.82 11.35
C ALA A 290 -6.95 7.40 9.87
N VAL A 291 -6.23 8.14 9.01
CA VAL A 291 -6.00 7.77 7.60
C VAL A 291 -5.27 6.43 7.51
N GLY A 292 -4.26 6.20 8.34
CA GLY A 292 -3.53 4.94 8.41
C GLY A 292 -4.44 3.74 8.75
N VAL A 293 -5.36 3.92 9.71
CA VAL A 293 -6.36 2.88 10.04
C VAL A 293 -7.32 2.63 8.88
N MET A 294 -7.82 3.68 8.24
CA MET A 294 -8.71 3.58 7.07
C MET A 294 -8.03 2.82 5.92
N THR A 295 -6.78 3.18 5.60
CA THR A 295 -6.00 2.52 4.53
C THR A 295 -5.84 1.02 4.80
N ARG A 296 -5.45 0.63 6.02
CA ARG A 296 -5.35 -0.80 6.39
C ARG A 296 -6.68 -1.52 6.26
N THR A 297 -7.79 -0.87 6.66
CA THR A 297 -9.13 -1.44 6.49
C THR A 297 -9.47 -1.65 5.02
N ALA A 298 -9.15 -0.67 4.15
CA ALA A 298 -9.35 -0.78 2.72
C ALA A 298 -8.51 -1.91 2.11
N GLU A 299 -7.21 -1.97 2.42
CA GLU A 299 -6.31 -3.03 1.94
C GLU A 299 -6.80 -4.43 2.34
N GLU A 300 -7.23 -4.59 3.61
CA GLU A 300 -7.78 -5.85 4.10
C GLU A 300 -9.03 -6.27 3.33
N ARG A 301 -10.01 -5.36 3.17
CA ARG A 301 -11.32 -5.66 2.55
C ARG A 301 -11.26 -5.78 1.03
N LEU A 302 -10.37 -5.06 0.37
CA LEU A 302 -10.18 -5.14 -1.08
C LEU A 302 -9.21 -6.25 -1.51
N SER A 303 -8.61 -6.98 -0.56
CA SER A 303 -7.81 -8.15 -0.91
C SER A 303 -8.64 -9.19 -1.66
N PRO A 304 -8.07 -9.93 -2.64
CA PRO A 304 -8.83 -10.86 -3.46
C PRO A 304 -9.60 -11.94 -2.66
N ALA A 305 -9.05 -12.37 -1.53
CA ALA A 305 -9.69 -13.35 -0.65
C ALA A 305 -10.87 -12.74 0.12
N ALA A 306 -10.66 -11.58 0.75
CA ALA A 306 -11.71 -10.87 1.49
C ALA A 306 -12.84 -10.42 0.57
N PHE A 307 -12.52 -9.90 -0.63
CA PHE A 307 -13.54 -9.47 -1.60
C PHE A 307 -14.47 -10.62 -2.00
N ARG A 308 -13.92 -11.81 -2.24
CA ARG A 308 -14.73 -13.03 -2.53
C ARG A 308 -15.62 -13.38 -1.34
N THR A 309 -15.10 -13.33 -0.12
CA THR A 309 -15.86 -13.64 1.09
C THR A 309 -16.99 -12.63 1.31
N ILE A 310 -16.72 -11.33 1.16
CA ILE A 310 -17.71 -10.25 1.27
C ILE A 310 -18.81 -10.45 0.23
N SER A 311 -18.43 -10.75 -1.03
CA SER A 311 -19.36 -10.98 -2.13
C SER A 311 -20.23 -12.24 -1.90
N ALA A 312 -19.59 -13.34 -1.47
CA ALA A 312 -20.30 -14.59 -1.20
C ALA A 312 -21.26 -14.47 -0.01
N SER A 313 -20.91 -13.65 0.99
CA SER A 313 -21.73 -13.42 2.18
C SER A 313 -22.78 -12.32 2.01
N GLY A 314 -22.77 -11.58 0.89
CA GLY A 314 -23.69 -10.48 0.64
C GLY A 314 -23.54 -9.30 1.63
N THR A 315 -22.36 -9.12 2.23
CA THR A 315 -22.14 -8.15 3.32
C THR A 315 -21.58 -6.80 2.86
N GLN A 316 -21.63 -6.50 1.56
CA GLN A 316 -21.05 -5.26 0.98
C GLN A 316 -21.54 -4.00 1.71
N ARG A 317 -22.84 -3.86 1.92
CA ARG A 317 -23.42 -2.69 2.62
C ARG A 317 -22.94 -2.54 4.06
N ALA A 318 -22.69 -3.65 4.75
CA ALA A 318 -22.16 -3.61 6.11
C ALA A 318 -20.71 -3.12 6.13
N GLU A 319 -19.91 -3.56 5.16
CA GLU A 319 -18.52 -3.09 5.03
C GLU A 319 -18.43 -1.64 4.54
N GLU A 320 -19.32 -1.21 3.61
CA GLU A 320 -19.46 0.20 3.23
C GLU A 320 -19.75 1.08 4.47
N LYS A 321 -20.71 0.69 5.29
CA LYS A 321 -21.06 1.45 6.50
C LYS A 321 -19.90 1.51 7.51
N ARG A 322 -19.13 0.45 7.62
CA ARG A 322 -17.92 0.44 8.47
C ARG A 322 -16.83 1.37 7.93
N PHE A 323 -16.63 1.36 6.62
CA PHE A 323 -15.68 2.25 5.97
C PHE A 323 -16.13 3.72 6.06
N ASP A 324 -17.40 4.01 5.82
CA ASP A 324 -17.99 5.35 5.97
C ASP A 324 -17.77 5.93 7.37
N ALA A 325 -17.91 5.12 8.42
CA ALA A 325 -17.64 5.57 9.78
C ALA A 325 -16.18 6.04 9.95
N ARG A 326 -15.21 5.37 9.32
CA ARG A 326 -13.80 5.79 9.32
C ARG A 326 -13.58 7.06 8.52
N VAL A 327 -14.24 7.18 7.36
CA VAL A 327 -14.18 8.40 6.53
C VAL A 327 -14.78 9.60 7.28
N GLN A 328 -15.89 9.42 7.98
CA GLN A 328 -16.52 10.47 8.80
C GLN A 328 -15.61 10.91 9.97
N GLU A 329 -14.92 9.98 10.63
CA GLU A 329 -13.94 10.30 11.66
C GLU A 329 -12.81 11.19 11.10
N ILE A 330 -12.28 10.84 9.93
CA ILE A 330 -11.24 11.62 9.24
C ILE A 330 -11.80 13.00 8.85
N ALA A 331 -13.00 13.04 8.26
CA ALA A 331 -13.63 14.28 7.85
C ALA A 331 -13.87 15.24 9.04
N ALA A 332 -14.27 14.71 10.20
CA ALA A 332 -14.42 15.50 11.42
C ALA A 332 -13.07 16.08 11.93
N LEU A 333 -11.98 15.31 11.83
CA LEU A 333 -10.64 15.77 12.18
C LEU A 333 -10.14 16.82 11.18
N GLN A 334 -10.28 16.58 9.88
CA GLN A 334 -9.89 17.50 8.81
C GLN A 334 -10.71 18.80 8.85
N THR A 335 -11.99 18.73 9.20
CA THR A 335 -12.82 19.92 9.40
C THR A 335 -12.27 20.79 10.53
N LYS A 336 -11.88 20.21 11.67
CA LYS A 336 -11.22 20.94 12.75
C LYS A 336 -9.90 21.54 12.31
N GLU A 337 -9.12 20.79 11.52
CA GLU A 337 -7.85 21.24 10.97
C GLU A 337 -8.04 22.40 9.99
N ALA A 338 -9.07 22.36 9.14
CA ALA A 338 -9.40 23.42 8.20
C ALA A 338 -9.82 24.72 8.93
N TYR A 339 -10.69 24.63 9.94
CA TYR A 339 -11.03 25.80 10.75
C TYR A 339 -9.80 26.39 11.46
N ALA A 340 -9.02 25.53 12.07
CA ALA A 340 -7.82 25.90 12.74
C ALA A 340 -6.84 26.59 11.74
N GLY A 341 -6.51 25.94 10.63
CA GLY A 341 -5.63 26.49 9.58
C GLY A 341 -6.14 27.81 9.03
N GLY A 342 -7.45 27.91 8.74
CA GLY A 342 -8.09 29.12 8.22
C GLY A 342 -7.95 30.32 9.18
N ILE A 343 -8.21 30.13 10.45
CA ILE A 343 -8.07 31.19 11.46
C ILE A 343 -6.61 31.64 11.57
N PHE A 344 -5.67 30.68 11.58
CA PHE A 344 -4.25 30.99 11.64
C PHE A 344 -3.75 31.79 10.43
N HIS A 345 -4.04 31.31 9.22
CA HIS A 345 -3.59 32.00 8.00
C HIS A 345 -4.23 33.39 7.85
N SER A 346 -5.52 33.51 8.18
CA SER A 346 -6.20 34.81 8.19
C SER A 346 -5.61 35.76 9.22
N GLY A 347 -5.29 35.27 10.42
CA GLY A 347 -4.64 36.06 11.45
C GLY A 347 -3.24 36.53 11.04
N LEU A 348 -2.44 35.66 10.43
CA LEU A 348 -1.12 36.02 9.92
C LEU A 348 -1.22 37.01 8.76
N GLY A 349 -2.19 36.87 7.86
CA GLY A 349 -2.48 37.84 6.79
C GLY A 349 -2.88 39.21 7.35
N PHE A 350 -3.71 39.24 8.41
CA PHE A 350 -4.09 40.47 9.07
C PHE A 350 -2.87 41.19 9.68
N VAL A 351 -1.99 40.48 10.36
CA VAL A 351 -0.74 41.02 10.88
C VAL A 351 0.14 41.61 9.77
N GLY A 352 0.23 40.90 8.63
CA GLY A 352 0.93 41.37 7.43
C GLY A 352 0.37 42.66 6.91
N ASN A 353 -0.95 42.78 6.79
CA ASN A 353 -1.61 44.01 6.31
C ASN A 353 -1.43 45.18 7.30
N CYS A 354 -1.52 44.93 8.62
CA CYS A 354 -1.23 45.93 9.64
C CYS A 354 0.23 46.43 9.54
N THR A 355 1.17 45.55 9.24
CA THR A 355 2.57 45.88 9.03
C THR A 355 2.74 46.80 7.83
N ILE A 356 2.08 46.55 6.70
CA ILE A 356 2.09 47.38 5.51
C ILE A 356 1.50 48.75 5.80
N VAL A 357 0.34 48.83 6.48
CA VAL A 357 -0.27 50.10 6.87
C VAL A 357 0.65 50.93 7.80
N THR A 358 1.26 50.27 8.79
CA THR A 358 2.21 50.91 9.69
C THR A 358 3.41 51.46 8.93
N LEU A 359 3.94 50.71 7.98
CA LEU A 359 5.08 51.10 7.16
C LEU A 359 4.75 52.29 6.23
N LEU A 360 3.54 52.27 5.63
CA LEU A 360 3.07 53.39 4.79
C LEU A 360 2.80 54.65 5.60
N THR A 361 2.19 54.56 6.76
CA THR A 361 1.84 55.73 7.58
C THR A 361 3.08 56.36 8.22
N TYR A 362 3.91 55.55 8.89
CA TYR A 362 5.13 56.07 9.52
C TYR A 362 6.22 56.41 8.49
N GLY A 363 6.35 55.57 7.45
CA GLY A 363 7.27 55.80 6.34
C GLY A 363 6.89 57.06 5.55
N GLY A 364 5.60 57.27 5.26
CA GLY A 364 5.09 58.49 4.63
C GLY A 364 5.36 59.73 5.46
N HIS A 365 5.24 59.63 6.79
CA HIS A 365 5.64 60.75 7.69
C HIS A 365 7.14 61.06 7.60
N LEU A 366 8.01 60.05 7.54
CA LEU A 366 9.45 60.26 7.35
C LEU A 366 9.77 60.85 5.96
N VAL A 367 9.01 60.49 4.92
CA VAL A 367 9.13 61.10 3.60
C VAL A 367 8.75 62.59 3.65
N SER A 368 7.65 62.94 4.33
CA SER A 368 7.22 64.33 4.48
C SER A 368 8.24 65.21 5.26
N LEU A 369 9.02 64.58 6.12
CA LEU A 369 10.14 65.23 6.85
C LEU A 369 11.45 65.29 6.03
N GLY A 370 11.46 64.76 4.80
CA GLY A 370 12.66 64.71 3.95
C GLY A 370 13.75 63.73 4.42
N GLN A 371 13.45 62.87 5.38
CA GLN A 371 14.39 61.85 5.91
C GLN A 371 14.46 60.58 5.09
N LEU A 372 13.49 60.34 4.15
CA LEU A 372 13.39 59.19 3.29
C LEU A 372 12.88 59.61 1.93
N THR A 373 13.27 58.91 0.86
CA THR A 373 12.71 59.14 -0.47
C THR A 373 11.48 58.28 -0.70
N VAL A 374 10.63 58.59 -1.70
CA VAL A 374 9.49 57.79 -2.08
C VAL A 374 9.95 56.41 -2.60
N GLY A 375 11.07 56.38 -3.35
CA GLY A 375 11.67 55.17 -3.86
C GLY A 375 12.25 54.27 -2.74
N ASP A 376 12.85 54.88 -1.72
CA ASP A 376 13.36 54.12 -0.55
C ASP A 376 12.19 53.48 0.22
N LEU A 377 11.05 54.18 0.37
CA LEU A 377 9.85 53.61 0.98
C LEU A 377 9.29 52.46 0.16
N THR A 378 9.26 52.60 -1.19
CA THR A 378 8.83 51.55 -2.11
C THR A 378 9.73 50.32 -2.01
N SER A 379 11.06 50.51 -1.97
CA SER A 379 12.04 49.46 -1.78
C SER A 379 11.81 48.72 -0.46
N LEU A 380 11.57 49.44 0.64
CA LEU A 380 11.29 48.85 1.95
C LEU A 380 10.00 47.98 1.95
N LEU A 381 8.93 48.44 1.28
CA LEU A 381 7.72 47.66 1.11
C LEU A 381 7.99 46.33 0.39
N MET A 382 8.75 46.38 -0.69
CA MET A 382 9.10 45.18 -1.46
C MET A 382 10.02 44.25 -0.67
N TYR A 383 11.04 44.76 0.02
CA TYR A 383 11.91 43.95 0.88
C TYR A 383 11.15 43.34 2.05
N THR A 384 10.13 44.00 2.57
CA THR A 384 9.21 43.41 3.57
C THR A 384 8.48 42.20 3.02
N ALA A 385 7.96 42.27 1.81
CA ALA A 385 7.31 41.14 1.15
C ALA A 385 8.30 39.99 0.91
N TYR A 386 9.54 40.27 0.47
CA TYR A 386 10.61 39.28 0.30
C TYR A 386 11.00 38.61 1.64
N LEU A 387 11.11 39.41 2.72
CA LEU A 387 11.39 38.91 4.08
C LEU A 387 10.28 37.98 4.56
N GLY A 388 9.02 38.36 4.39
CA GLY A 388 7.87 37.54 4.76
C GLY A 388 7.84 36.21 3.97
N GLY A 389 8.00 36.27 2.67
CA GLY A 389 8.08 35.08 1.80
C GLY A 389 9.28 34.21 2.15
N GLY A 390 10.44 34.79 2.41
CA GLY A 390 11.65 34.08 2.82
C GLY A 390 11.48 33.30 4.13
N LEU A 391 10.81 33.90 5.13
CA LEU A 391 10.50 33.22 6.40
C LEU A 391 9.56 32.02 6.24
N ILE A 392 8.56 32.13 5.35
CA ILE A 392 7.66 31.02 5.03
C ILE A 392 8.44 29.88 4.37
N LEU A 393 9.26 30.19 3.36
CA LEU A 393 10.10 29.19 2.67
C LEU A 393 11.09 28.53 3.64
N MET A 394 11.69 29.29 4.56
CA MET A 394 12.58 28.77 5.58
C MET A 394 11.86 27.78 6.52
N THR A 395 10.61 28.07 6.89
CA THR A 395 9.79 27.18 7.71
C THR A 395 9.48 25.87 6.96
N ASN A 396 9.14 25.97 5.68
CA ASN A 396 8.90 24.81 4.82
C ASN A 396 10.16 23.94 4.68
N PHE A 397 11.32 24.58 4.48
CA PHE A 397 12.62 23.89 4.44
C PHE A 397 12.87 23.06 5.70
N PHE A 398 12.72 23.65 6.89
CA PHE A 398 12.89 22.92 8.14
C PHE A 398 11.93 21.72 8.24
N THR A 399 10.69 21.91 7.83
CA THR A 399 9.67 20.83 7.85
C THR A 399 10.05 19.69 6.90
N SER A 400 10.43 20.01 5.67
CA SER A 400 10.84 19.03 4.67
C SER A 400 12.15 18.33 5.07
N LEU A 401 13.12 19.07 5.57
CA LEU A 401 14.37 18.52 6.08
C LEU A 401 14.12 17.48 7.20
N MET A 402 13.24 17.79 8.16
CA MET A 402 12.90 16.86 9.24
C MET A 402 12.18 15.61 8.73
N LYS A 403 11.30 15.73 7.73
CA LYS A 403 10.69 14.59 7.03
C LYS A 403 11.76 13.74 6.32
N GLY A 404 12.68 14.40 5.62
CA GLY A 404 13.80 13.76 4.93
C GLY A 404 14.73 13.00 5.89
N VAL A 405 15.06 13.58 7.04
CA VAL A 405 15.86 12.91 8.09
C VAL A 405 15.11 11.69 8.66
N GLY A 406 13.80 11.81 8.91
CA GLY A 406 12.98 10.69 9.38
C GLY A 406 12.90 9.54 8.35
N ALA A 407 12.66 9.88 7.09
CA ALA A 407 12.69 8.91 5.98
C ALA A 407 14.08 8.29 5.82
N GLY A 408 15.14 9.12 5.92
CA GLY A 408 16.54 8.66 5.86
C GLY A 408 16.86 7.61 6.92
N ALA A 409 16.39 7.79 8.15
CA ALA A 409 16.60 6.81 9.21
C ALA A 409 15.98 5.44 8.85
N ARG A 410 14.79 5.41 8.22
CA ARG A 410 14.14 4.16 7.78
C ARG A 410 14.86 3.52 6.60
N VAL A 411 15.28 4.32 5.62
CA VAL A 411 16.04 3.86 4.45
C VAL A 411 17.39 3.32 4.88
N PHE A 412 18.13 4.04 5.74
CA PHE A 412 19.41 3.55 6.28
C PHE A 412 19.24 2.30 7.13
N GLY A 413 18.14 2.20 7.91
CA GLY A 413 17.81 0.97 8.61
C GLY A 413 17.70 -0.23 7.67
N LEU A 414 17.13 -0.02 6.46
CA LEU A 414 17.09 -1.07 5.44
C LEU A 414 18.45 -1.31 4.79
N LEU A 415 19.23 -0.26 4.50
CA LEU A 415 20.55 -0.36 3.87
C LEU A 415 21.61 -1.01 4.78
N ASP A 416 21.51 -0.79 6.09
CA ASP A 416 22.48 -1.28 7.08
C ASP A 416 22.11 -2.64 7.66
N GLN A 417 20.88 -3.10 7.38
CA GLN A 417 20.41 -4.38 7.90
C GLN A 417 21.26 -5.51 7.34
N GLN A 418 21.93 -6.21 8.23
CA GLN A 418 22.75 -7.39 7.88
C GLN A 418 21.86 -8.63 7.98
N PRO A 419 21.92 -9.53 6.98
CA PRO A 419 21.27 -10.83 7.08
C PRO A 419 21.91 -11.66 8.19
N ARG A 420 21.13 -12.44 8.90
CA ARG A 420 21.63 -13.39 9.91
C ARG A 420 22.46 -14.49 9.24
N ILE A 421 22.07 -14.87 8.03
CA ILE A 421 22.73 -15.86 7.18
C ILE A 421 23.37 -15.12 6.00
N PRO A 422 24.63 -14.64 6.13
CA PRO A 422 25.23 -13.83 5.09
C PRO A 422 25.52 -14.64 3.84
N LEU A 423 25.14 -14.08 2.69
CA LEU A 423 25.46 -14.65 1.39
C LEU A 423 26.98 -14.56 1.13
N GLY A 424 27.51 -15.58 0.45
CA GLY A 424 28.94 -15.60 0.06
C GLY A 424 29.91 -15.97 1.18
N GLN A 425 29.46 -16.15 2.43
CA GLN A 425 30.29 -16.62 3.53
C GLN A 425 30.21 -18.14 3.68
N GLY A 426 31.35 -18.80 3.77
CA GLY A 426 31.49 -20.25 3.92
C GLY A 426 32.31 -20.87 2.80
N VAL A 427 32.41 -22.18 2.82
CA VAL A 427 33.14 -22.98 1.81
C VAL A 427 32.16 -23.26 0.64
N LYS A 428 32.59 -23.12 -0.59
CA LYS A 428 31.78 -23.56 -1.73
C LYS A 428 31.68 -25.08 -1.69
N LEU A 429 30.51 -25.59 -1.86
CA LEU A 429 30.25 -27.02 -1.98
C LEU A 429 30.83 -27.49 -3.32
N ASP A 430 31.67 -28.53 -3.27
CA ASP A 430 32.22 -29.14 -4.46
C ASP A 430 31.25 -30.21 -5.00
N VAL A 431 30.51 -29.86 -6.02
CA VAL A 431 29.50 -30.72 -6.65
C VAL A 431 30.17 -31.99 -7.27
N ALA A 432 31.42 -31.88 -7.70
CA ALA A 432 32.15 -33.03 -8.28
C ALA A 432 32.49 -34.11 -7.25
N SER A 433 32.56 -33.76 -5.97
CA SER A 433 32.85 -34.69 -4.88
C SER A 433 31.61 -35.38 -4.31
N MET A 434 30.41 -34.97 -4.73
CA MET A 434 29.12 -35.55 -4.28
C MET A 434 28.87 -36.91 -4.94
N ASP A 435 28.17 -37.78 -4.21
CA ASP A 435 27.68 -39.03 -4.79
C ASP A 435 26.76 -38.74 -6.00
N ARG A 436 26.97 -39.42 -7.10
CA ARG A 436 26.12 -39.33 -8.30
C ARG A 436 24.67 -39.79 -8.05
N ARG A 437 24.43 -40.48 -6.94
CA ARG A 437 23.11 -40.94 -6.51
C ARG A 437 22.33 -39.93 -5.70
N GLY A 438 22.90 -38.76 -5.41
CA GLY A 438 22.28 -37.78 -4.55
C GLY A 438 23.10 -37.46 -3.30
N ALA A 439 22.56 -36.75 -2.33
CA ALA A 439 23.26 -36.36 -1.11
C ALA A 439 22.68 -37.04 0.13
N ARG A 440 23.56 -37.41 1.08
CA ARG A 440 23.15 -37.88 2.41
C ARG A 440 22.70 -36.70 3.26
N ILE A 441 21.55 -36.81 3.91
CA ILE A 441 20.98 -35.77 4.76
C ILE A 441 20.83 -36.30 6.19
N GLN A 442 21.39 -35.58 7.16
CA GLN A 442 21.34 -35.97 8.57
C GLN A 442 20.89 -34.79 9.44
N PHE A 443 19.98 -35.04 10.35
CA PHE A 443 19.60 -34.14 11.46
C PHE A 443 20.07 -34.79 12.75
N ASP A 444 20.78 -34.04 13.58
CA ASP A 444 21.36 -34.50 14.83
C ASP A 444 20.82 -33.64 15.98
N ASP A 445 19.83 -34.14 16.72
CA ASP A 445 19.12 -33.51 17.85
C ASP A 445 18.71 -32.05 17.58
N VAL A 446 18.00 -31.83 16.48
CA VAL A 446 17.65 -30.48 16.02
C VAL A 446 16.47 -29.92 16.77
N HIS A 447 16.68 -28.77 17.42
CA HIS A 447 15.66 -27.95 18.06
C HIS A 447 15.47 -26.64 17.31
N PHE A 448 14.21 -26.22 17.12
CA PHE A 448 13.95 -25.03 16.35
C PHE A 448 12.68 -24.29 16.77
N ARG A 449 12.78 -22.93 16.80
CA ARG A 449 11.70 -21.98 16.99
C ARG A 449 11.76 -20.90 15.91
N TYR A 450 10.62 -20.47 15.41
CA TYR A 450 10.60 -19.33 14.49
C TYR A 450 10.93 -18.03 15.21
N PRO A 451 11.77 -17.16 14.63
CA PRO A 451 12.09 -15.83 15.22
C PRO A 451 10.85 -14.95 15.43
N SER A 452 9.78 -15.17 14.67
CA SER A 452 8.51 -14.49 14.82
C SER A 452 7.66 -14.99 16.01
N ARG A 453 7.94 -16.20 16.52
CA ARG A 453 7.21 -16.84 17.63
C ARG A 453 8.17 -17.60 18.54
N PRO A 454 8.99 -16.88 19.31
CA PRO A 454 10.07 -17.49 20.11
C PRO A 454 9.55 -18.38 21.25
N ASP A 455 8.30 -18.16 21.69
CA ASP A 455 7.70 -18.92 22.81
C ASP A 455 7.23 -20.30 22.40
N LYS A 456 7.09 -20.59 21.08
CA LYS A 456 6.60 -21.88 20.59
C LYS A 456 7.72 -22.67 19.92
N ALA A 457 8.15 -23.76 20.56
CA ALA A 457 9.03 -24.73 19.95
C ALA A 457 8.27 -25.49 18.83
N VAL A 458 8.92 -25.64 17.70
CA VAL A 458 8.35 -26.32 16.51
C VAL A 458 9.03 -27.68 16.30
N LEU A 459 10.36 -27.75 16.47
CA LEU A 459 11.09 -29.00 16.49
C LEU A 459 11.75 -29.19 17.86
N ASN A 460 11.67 -30.40 18.40
CA ASN A 460 12.03 -30.74 19.77
C ASN A 460 13.00 -31.93 19.83
N GLY A 461 14.15 -31.85 19.15
CA GLY A 461 15.14 -32.92 19.12
C GLY A 461 14.88 -33.90 17.96
N VAL A 462 14.79 -33.37 16.74
CA VAL A 462 14.63 -34.19 15.53
C VAL A 462 15.99 -34.78 15.15
N SER A 463 16.03 -36.12 15.08
CA SER A 463 17.19 -36.90 14.60
C SER A 463 16.73 -37.83 13.50
N LEU A 464 17.43 -37.78 12.34
CA LEU A 464 17.13 -38.60 11.17
C LEU A 464 18.39 -38.74 10.29
N ASP A 465 18.42 -39.81 9.50
CA ASP A 465 19.51 -40.10 8.54
C ASP A 465 18.91 -40.64 7.25
N ILE A 466 19.13 -39.94 6.16
CA ILE A 466 18.62 -40.26 4.82
C ILE A 466 19.80 -40.58 3.91
N GLN A 467 19.78 -41.76 3.32
CA GLN A 467 20.87 -42.21 2.45
C GLN A 467 20.78 -41.57 1.05
N PRO A 468 21.88 -41.42 0.34
CA PRO A 468 21.90 -40.90 -1.03
C PRO A 468 20.98 -41.72 -1.95
N GLY A 469 20.21 -41.03 -2.80
CA GLY A 469 19.35 -41.69 -3.80
C GLY A 469 18.12 -42.37 -3.25
N THR A 470 17.80 -42.21 -1.97
CA THR A 470 16.57 -42.73 -1.37
C THR A 470 15.48 -41.68 -1.32
N SER A 471 14.23 -42.15 -1.29
CA SER A 471 13.07 -41.28 -1.13
C SER A 471 12.48 -41.39 0.27
N VAL A 472 12.16 -40.24 0.87
CA VAL A 472 11.58 -40.16 2.20
C VAL A 472 10.31 -39.36 2.19
N ALA A 473 9.24 -39.94 2.74
CA ALA A 473 7.97 -39.25 2.96
C ALA A 473 7.87 -38.82 4.45
N LEU A 474 7.81 -37.51 4.68
CA LEU A 474 7.54 -36.93 6.00
C LEU A 474 6.03 -36.71 6.15
N VAL A 475 5.43 -37.42 7.09
CA VAL A 475 4.00 -37.42 7.39
C VAL A 475 3.76 -36.88 8.80
N GLY A 476 2.58 -36.36 9.08
CA GLY A 476 2.24 -35.83 10.40
C GLY A 476 1.04 -34.91 10.35
N SER A 477 0.48 -34.57 11.51
CA SER A 477 -0.65 -33.65 11.63
C SER A 477 -0.31 -32.25 11.09
N SER A 478 -1.34 -31.45 10.78
CA SER A 478 -1.12 -30.04 10.40
C SER A 478 -0.47 -29.29 11.56
N GLY A 479 0.63 -28.58 11.28
CA GLY A 479 1.38 -27.85 12.30
C GLY A 479 2.43 -28.66 13.05
N ALA A 480 2.65 -29.95 12.74
CA ALA A 480 3.66 -30.79 13.36
C ALA A 480 5.13 -30.35 13.11
N GLY A 481 5.36 -29.43 12.14
CA GLY A 481 6.70 -28.91 11.84
C GLY A 481 7.30 -29.41 10.52
N LYS A 482 6.52 -30.09 9.66
CA LYS A 482 7.01 -30.66 8.39
C LYS A 482 7.70 -29.65 7.48
N SER A 483 7.07 -28.54 7.17
CA SER A 483 7.65 -27.47 6.32
C SER A 483 8.80 -26.76 7.01
N SER A 484 8.92 -26.82 8.36
CA SER A 484 10.05 -26.26 9.09
C SER A 484 11.32 -27.08 8.88
N VAL A 485 11.20 -28.39 8.69
CA VAL A 485 12.34 -29.26 8.35
C VAL A 485 12.91 -28.87 6.97
N HIS A 486 12.03 -28.63 5.95
CA HIS A 486 12.45 -28.10 4.66
C HIS A 486 13.16 -26.75 4.78
N ALA A 487 12.61 -25.85 5.59
CA ALA A 487 13.15 -24.51 5.77
C ALA A 487 14.56 -24.54 6.41
N LEU A 488 14.81 -25.48 7.31
CA LEU A 488 16.13 -25.70 7.93
C LEU A 488 17.11 -26.32 6.92
N LEU A 489 16.68 -27.32 6.14
CA LEU A 489 17.52 -27.96 5.14
C LEU A 489 17.96 -26.98 4.04
N LEU A 490 17.05 -26.10 3.57
CA LEU A 490 17.36 -25.02 2.66
C LEU A 490 18.15 -23.88 3.29
N ARG A 491 18.45 -24.01 4.59
CA ARG A 491 19.10 -22.96 5.39
C ARG A 491 18.41 -21.60 5.22
N PHE A 492 17.05 -21.59 5.24
CA PHE A 492 16.26 -20.37 5.37
C PHE A 492 16.31 -19.85 6.79
N TYR A 493 16.45 -20.78 7.75
CA TYR A 493 16.64 -20.55 9.17
C TYR A 493 17.77 -21.42 9.67
N GLU A 494 18.30 -21.10 10.83
CA GLU A 494 19.27 -21.93 11.55
C GLU A 494 18.62 -22.54 12.81
N PRO A 495 18.95 -23.76 13.20
CA PRO A 495 18.41 -24.37 14.40
C PRO A 495 18.91 -23.67 15.67
N ASP A 496 18.11 -23.71 16.74
CA ASP A 496 18.49 -23.16 18.06
C ASP A 496 19.59 -24.03 18.70
N SER A 497 19.50 -25.36 18.54
CA SER A 497 20.52 -26.34 18.94
C SER A 497 20.46 -27.55 18.01
N GLY A 498 21.51 -28.38 18.05
CA GLY A 498 21.67 -29.48 17.12
C GLY A 498 22.32 -29.06 15.81
N ARG A 499 22.38 -29.99 14.85
CA ARG A 499 23.05 -29.79 13.56
C ARG A 499 22.26 -30.41 12.42
N VAL A 500 22.28 -29.75 11.28
CA VAL A 500 21.86 -30.35 10.01
C VAL A 500 23.08 -30.57 9.14
N MET A 501 23.29 -31.77 8.67
CA MET A 501 24.45 -32.15 7.90
C MET A 501 24.05 -32.62 6.51
N MET A 502 24.91 -32.31 5.52
CA MET A 502 24.87 -32.85 4.18
C MET A 502 26.23 -33.49 3.87
N ASP A 503 26.19 -34.77 3.48
CA ASP A 503 27.37 -35.56 3.21
C ASP A 503 28.41 -35.52 4.38
N GLY A 504 27.92 -35.59 5.62
CA GLY A 504 28.71 -35.60 6.84
C GLY A 504 29.28 -34.24 7.27
N ARG A 505 28.94 -33.14 6.58
CA ARG A 505 29.36 -31.78 6.94
C ARG A 505 28.16 -30.92 7.32
N ASP A 506 28.33 -30.09 8.36
CA ASP A 506 27.31 -29.15 8.78
C ASP A 506 26.99 -28.14 7.66
N ILE A 507 25.71 -27.97 7.30
CA ILE A 507 25.27 -27.07 6.23
C ILE A 507 25.62 -25.60 6.53
N ARG A 508 25.90 -25.23 7.77
CA ARG A 508 26.35 -23.89 8.15
C ARG A 508 27.74 -23.54 7.64
N THR A 509 28.56 -24.55 7.35
CA THR A 509 29.92 -24.36 6.83
C THR A 509 29.95 -24.01 5.35
N TYR A 510 28.87 -24.31 4.61
CA TYR A 510 28.79 -24.03 3.18
C TYR A 510 28.26 -22.60 2.92
N THR A 511 28.61 -22.02 1.75
CA THR A 511 27.89 -20.80 1.32
C THR A 511 26.43 -21.15 0.99
N PRO A 512 25.44 -20.32 1.40
CA PRO A 512 24.02 -20.62 1.14
C PRO A 512 23.73 -20.84 -0.35
N GLU A 513 24.43 -20.12 -1.22
CA GLU A 513 24.25 -20.24 -2.68
C GLU A 513 24.75 -21.60 -3.19
N SER A 514 25.90 -22.07 -2.76
CA SER A 514 26.43 -23.37 -3.20
C SER A 514 25.58 -24.52 -2.62
N LEU A 515 25.14 -24.43 -1.38
CA LEU A 515 24.25 -25.40 -0.77
C LEU A 515 22.92 -25.49 -1.56
N ARG A 516 22.28 -24.35 -1.86
CA ARG A 516 21.01 -24.31 -2.60
C ARG A 516 21.18 -24.62 -4.09
N SER A 517 22.40 -24.58 -4.64
CA SER A 517 22.64 -24.95 -6.04
C SER A 517 22.42 -26.44 -6.33
N VAL A 518 22.65 -27.30 -5.34
CA VAL A 518 22.47 -28.76 -5.43
C VAL A 518 21.08 -29.21 -4.94
N MET A 519 20.25 -28.30 -4.47
CA MET A 519 18.89 -28.56 -4.01
C MET A 519 17.87 -27.90 -4.93
N SER A 520 16.73 -28.54 -5.11
CA SER A 520 15.54 -27.92 -5.71
C SER A 520 14.33 -28.13 -4.83
N VAL A 521 13.40 -27.16 -4.86
CA VAL A 521 12.16 -27.23 -4.12
C VAL A 521 10.97 -27.03 -5.03
N VAL A 522 9.95 -27.85 -4.83
CA VAL A 522 8.62 -27.69 -5.41
C VAL A 522 7.69 -27.31 -4.26
N PRO A 523 7.30 -26.04 -4.11
CA PRO A 523 6.47 -25.61 -3.01
C PRO A 523 5.01 -26.00 -3.21
N GLN A 524 4.24 -25.96 -2.12
CA GLN A 524 2.79 -26.26 -2.10
C GLN A 524 2.00 -25.34 -3.05
N GLU A 525 2.29 -24.04 -3.04
CA GLU A 525 1.75 -23.06 -3.98
C GLU A 525 2.87 -22.49 -4.84
N PRO A 526 3.04 -23.00 -6.09
CA PRO A 526 4.11 -22.53 -6.94
C PRO A 526 3.87 -21.11 -7.45
N VAL A 527 4.88 -20.27 -7.30
CA VAL A 527 4.89 -18.90 -7.83
C VAL A 527 5.53 -18.91 -9.21
N LEU A 528 4.80 -18.41 -10.21
CA LEU A 528 5.31 -18.11 -11.53
C LEU A 528 5.57 -16.61 -11.65
N PHE A 529 6.67 -16.26 -12.28
CA PHE A 529 7.01 -14.88 -12.59
C PHE A 529 6.44 -14.48 -13.96
N GLU A 530 6.12 -13.22 -14.13
CA GLU A 530 5.76 -12.68 -15.42
C GLU A 530 6.90 -12.90 -16.43
N GLY A 531 6.62 -13.57 -17.54
CA GLY A 531 7.61 -13.93 -18.54
C GLY A 531 7.21 -15.20 -19.28
N THR A 532 8.11 -15.69 -20.13
CA THR A 532 7.84 -16.89 -20.93
C THR A 532 7.80 -18.16 -20.07
N ILE A 533 7.17 -19.21 -20.57
CA ILE A 533 7.20 -20.54 -19.94
C ILE A 533 8.66 -21.03 -19.85
N ALA A 534 9.44 -20.84 -20.93
CA ALA A 534 10.86 -21.19 -20.92
C ALA A 534 11.64 -20.45 -19.82
N PHE A 535 11.38 -19.15 -19.64
CA PHE A 535 11.98 -18.36 -18.55
C PHE A 535 11.59 -18.93 -17.18
N ASN A 536 10.32 -19.28 -16.98
CA ASN A 536 9.86 -19.84 -15.73
C ASN A 536 10.45 -21.21 -15.41
N ILE A 537 10.62 -22.10 -16.39
CA ILE A 537 11.29 -23.38 -16.20
C ILE A 537 12.79 -23.18 -15.93
N GLY A 538 13.46 -22.33 -16.73
CA GLY A 538 14.88 -22.04 -16.59
C GLY A 538 15.28 -21.12 -15.44
N TYR A 539 14.34 -20.67 -14.60
CA TYR A 539 14.55 -19.60 -13.61
C TYR A 539 15.73 -19.81 -12.66
N GLY A 540 15.99 -21.02 -12.23
CA GLY A 540 17.12 -21.36 -11.36
C GLY A 540 18.42 -21.69 -12.10
N THR A 541 18.42 -21.68 -13.44
CA THR A 541 19.54 -22.09 -14.31
C THR A 541 19.65 -21.09 -15.47
N PRO A 542 20.33 -19.93 -15.27
CA PRO A 542 20.32 -18.83 -16.26
C PRO A 542 20.85 -19.21 -17.65
N HIS A 543 21.62 -20.27 -17.76
CA HIS A 543 22.22 -20.74 -19.01
C HIS A 543 21.63 -22.07 -19.49
N ALA A 544 20.41 -22.44 -19.02
CA ALA A 544 19.74 -23.64 -19.47
C ALA A 544 19.49 -23.58 -20.98
N THR A 545 19.94 -24.59 -21.69
CA THR A 545 19.67 -24.71 -23.12
C THR A 545 18.21 -25.07 -23.37
N ARG A 546 17.69 -24.76 -24.55
CA ARG A 546 16.33 -25.13 -24.93
C ARG A 546 16.07 -26.62 -24.76
N GLU A 547 17.04 -27.46 -25.10
CA GLU A 547 16.95 -28.89 -24.96
C GLU A 547 16.84 -29.36 -23.51
N GLN A 548 17.57 -28.69 -22.59
CA GLN A 548 17.45 -28.98 -21.16
C GLN A 548 16.06 -28.60 -20.63
N ILE A 549 15.55 -27.45 -21.05
CA ILE A 549 14.20 -27.00 -20.69
C ILE A 549 13.13 -27.97 -21.21
N GLU A 550 13.27 -28.43 -22.44
CA GLU A 550 12.33 -29.40 -23.05
C GLU A 550 12.41 -30.78 -22.38
N ARG A 551 13.62 -31.25 -22.02
CA ARG A 551 13.78 -32.50 -21.25
C ARG A 551 13.10 -32.40 -19.89
N ALA A 552 13.35 -31.34 -19.15
CA ALA A 552 12.71 -31.13 -17.85
C ALA A 552 11.18 -30.98 -17.97
N ALA A 553 10.69 -30.28 -18.98
CA ALA A 553 9.28 -30.16 -19.27
C ALA A 553 8.63 -31.50 -19.64
N ARG A 554 9.35 -32.37 -20.34
CA ARG A 554 8.88 -33.72 -20.66
C ARG A 554 8.77 -34.60 -19.41
N ALA A 555 9.82 -34.58 -18.57
CA ALA A 555 9.82 -35.32 -17.30
C ALA A 555 8.71 -34.86 -16.33
N ALA A 556 8.31 -33.56 -16.40
CA ALA A 556 7.22 -33.01 -15.61
C ALA A 556 5.85 -33.03 -16.31
N HIS A 557 5.68 -33.76 -17.40
CA HIS A 557 4.43 -33.81 -18.19
C HIS A 557 3.88 -32.43 -18.61
N CYS A 558 4.79 -31.46 -18.90
CA CYS A 558 4.42 -30.11 -19.36
C CYS A 558 4.20 -30.02 -20.88
N LEU A 559 4.83 -30.92 -21.68
CA LEU A 559 4.90 -30.77 -23.14
C LEU A 559 3.52 -30.74 -23.82
N GLU A 560 2.57 -31.54 -23.34
CA GLU A 560 1.25 -31.62 -23.95
C GLU A 560 0.53 -30.27 -23.91
N PHE A 561 0.39 -29.67 -22.71
CA PHE A 561 -0.31 -28.39 -22.60
C PHE A 561 0.50 -27.21 -23.15
N VAL A 562 1.84 -27.25 -23.06
CA VAL A 562 2.67 -26.19 -23.63
C VAL A 562 2.54 -26.14 -25.15
N ARG A 563 2.44 -27.28 -25.83
CA ARG A 563 2.21 -27.36 -27.28
C ARG A 563 0.84 -26.85 -27.72
N THR A 564 -0.16 -26.85 -26.85
CA THR A 564 -1.49 -26.29 -27.17
C THR A 564 -1.50 -24.74 -27.11
N LEU A 565 -0.49 -24.14 -26.51
CA LEU A 565 -0.38 -22.69 -26.43
C LEU A 565 0.14 -22.07 -27.73
N PRO A 566 -0.31 -20.88 -28.11
CA PRO A 566 -0.02 -20.26 -29.41
C PRO A 566 1.47 -20.15 -29.77
N GLN A 567 2.30 -19.88 -28.75
CA GLN A 567 3.75 -19.70 -28.90
C GLN A 567 4.55 -20.78 -28.18
N GLY A 568 3.91 -21.84 -27.71
CA GLY A 568 4.56 -22.95 -26.99
C GLY A 568 5.31 -22.44 -25.76
N PHE A 569 6.60 -22.79 -25.67
CA PHE A 569 7.47 -22.35 -24.57
C PHE A 569 7.74 -20.85 -24.50
N ASP A 570 7.55 -20.12 -25.60
CA ASP A 570 7.77 -18.67 -25.69
C ASP A 570 6.50 -17.88 -25.38
N THR A 571 5.40 -18.59 -25.04
CA THR A 571 4.18 -17.97 -24.52
C THR A 571 4.50 -17.23 -23.23
N VAL A 572 4.20 -15.91 -23.21
CA VAL A 572 4.31 -15.08 -22.02
C VAL A 572 3.11 -15.37 -21.12
N ILE A 573 3.36 -15.63 -19.86
CA ILE A 573 2.34 -15.96 -18.86
C ILE A 573 2.41 -15.01 -17.67
N GLY A 574 1.25 -14.63 -17.19
CA GLY A 574 1.11 -13.94 -15.89
C GLY A 574 1.03 -14.93 -14.71
N PRO A 575 1.16 -14.45 -13.48
CA PRO A 575 1.24 -15.30 -12.27
C PRO A 575 0.02 -16.20 -12.02
N ARG A 576 -1.15 -15.91 -12.62
CA ARG A 576 -2.43 -16.59 -12.36
C ARG A 576 -3.17 -17.08 -13.61
N GLU A 577 -2.54 -17.06 -14.76
CA GLU A 577 -3.20 -17.41 -16.04
C GLU A 577 -3.33 -18.92 -16.27
N LEU A 578 -2.51 -19.72 -15.59
CA LEU A 578 -2.51 -21.17 -15.72
C LEU A 578 -3.32 -21.85 -14.60
N SER A 579 -3.81 -23.05 -14.87
CA SER A 579 -4.45 -23.89 -13.84
C SER A 579 -3.47 -24.28 -12.73
N GLY A 580 -3.97 -24.68 -11.56
CA GLY A 580 -3.15 -25.16 -10.45
C GLY A 580 -2.19 -26.27 -10.86
N GLY A 581 -2.71 -27.28 -11.58
CA GLY A 581 -1.91 -28.40 -12.07
C GLY A 581 -0.86 -28.02 -13.11
N GLN A 582 -1.17 -27.07 -14.00
CA GLN A 582 -0.20 -26.56 -14.96
C GLN A 582 0.92 -25.80 -14.28
N ARG A 583 0.59 -24.94 -13.29
CA ARG A 583 1.61 -24.23 -12.48
C ARG A 583 2.50 -25.21 -11.73
N GLN A 584 1.92 -26.26 -11.15
CA GLN A 584 2.67 -27.26 -10.41
C GLN A 584 3.63 -28.03 -11.31
N ARG A 585 3.18 -28.45 -12.49
CA ARG A 585 4.06 -29.14 -13.48
C ARG A 585 5.20 -28.23 -13.93
N ILE A 586 4.97 -26.94 -14.18
CA ILE A 586 6.05 -25.96 -14.46
C ILE A 586 7.03 -25.87 -13.29
N ALA A 587 6.55 -25.88 -12.04
CA ALA A 587 7.42 -25.84 -10.86
C ALA A 587 8.27 -27.11 -10.73
N ILE A 588 7.70 -28.26 -11.06
CA ILE A 588 8.46 -29.53 -11.15
C ILE A 588 9.51 -29.45 -12.26
N ALA A 589 9.16 -28.98 -13.47
CA ALA A 589 10.11 -28.79 -14.55
C ALA A 589 11.24 -27.81 -14.16
N ARG A 590 10.91 -26.70 -13.46
CA ARG A 590 11.86 -25.74 -12.89
C ARG A 590 12.84 -26.42 -11.90
N ALA A 591 12.33 -27.35 -11.10
CA ALA A 591 13.15 -28.07 -10.16
C ALA A 591 14.08 -29.06 -10.86
N LEU A 592 13.59 -29.75 -11.90
CA LEU A 592 14.31 -30.81 -12.64
C LEU A 592 15.38 -30.27 -13.60
N VAL A 593 15.18 -29.08 -14.18
CA VAL A 593 16.16 -28.50 -15.12
C VAL A 593 17.52 -28.26 -14.46
N ARG A 594 17.56 -28.20 -13.13
CA ARG A 594 18.77 -28.01 -12.33
C ARG A 594 19.52 -29.32 -12.07
N GLU A 595 18.94 -30.48 -12.39
CA GLU A 595 19.51 -31.81 -12.08
C GLU A 595 19.97 -31.89 -10.60
N PRO A 596 19.07 -31.68 -9.63
CA PRO A 596 19.46 -31.51 -8.23
C PRO A 596 19.89 -32.83 -7.59
N SER A 597 20.87 -32.77 -6.66
CA SER A 597 21.20 -33.90 -5.79
C SER A 597 20.15 -34.17 -4.71
N VAL A 598 19.39 -33.13 -4.34
CA VAL A 598 18.26 -33.21 -3.38
C VAL A 598 17.03 -32.52 -3.94
N LEU A 599 15.92 -33.25 -4.02
CA LEU A 599 14.63 -32.71 -4.44
C LEU A 599 13.67 -32.68 -3.25
N LEU A 600 13.17 -31.49 -2.93
CA LEU A 600 12.22 -31.25 -1.86
C LEU A 600 10.83 -31.00 -2.46
N LEU A 601 9.86 -31.83 -2.09
CA LEU A 601 8.47 -31.73 -2.54
C LEU A 601 7.58 -31.38 -1.33
N ASP A 602 6.99 -30.20 -1.32
CA ASP A 602 6.10 -29.75 -0.24
C ASP A 602 4.64 -29.80 -0.72
N GLU A 603 3.91 -30.86 -0.32
CA GLU A 603 2.50 -31.06 -0.65
C GLU A 603 2.16 -30.86 -2.14
N ALA A 604 3.01 -31.34 -3.05
CA ALA A 604 2.94 -31.03 -4.48
C ALA A 604 1.62 -31.44 -5.17
N THR A 605 0.72 -32.19 -4.52
CA THR A 605 -0.53 -32.70 -5.08
C THR A 605 -1.79 -32.24 -4.33
N SER A 606 -1.69 -31.41 -3.28
CA SER A 606 -2.79 -31.15 -2.34
C SER A 606 -4.01 -30.41 -2.94
N ALA A 607 -3.81 -29.57 -3.96
CA ALA A 607 -4.85 -28.68 -4.52
C ALA A 607 -5.19 -28.99 -5.99
N LEU A 608 -5.02 -30.25 -6.44
CA LEU A 608 -5.11 -30.64 -7.84
C LEU A 608 -6.35 -31.49 -8.14
N ASP A 609 -6.82 -31.38 -9.37
CA ASP A 609 -7.77 -32.31 -9.95
C ASP A 609 -7.15 -33.71 -10.16
N SER A 610 -7.96 -34.78 -10.18
CA SER A 610 -7.48 -36.14 -10.22
C SER A 610 -6.61 -36.45 -11.45
N ALA A 611 -6.88 -35.84 -12.62
CA ALA A 611 -6.08 -36.05 -13.82
C ALA A 611 -4.69 -35.43 -13.70
N SER A 612 -4.58 -34.18 -13.19
CA SER A 612 -3.31 -33.53 -12.93
C SER A 612 -2.51 -34.24 -11.83
N GLU A 613 -3.20 -34.79 -10.81
CA GLU A 613 -2.58 -35.56 -9.75
C GLU A 613 -1.90 -36.83 -10.28
N LEU A 614 -2.54 -37.58 -11.16
CA LEU A 614 -1.96 -38.79 -11.76
C LEU A 614 -0.66 -38.44 -12.49
N LEU A 615 -0.65 -37.43 -13.36
CA LEU A 615 0.52 -37.02 -14.11
C LEU A 615 1.68 -36.60 -13.21
N ILE A 616 1.37 -35.90 -12.12
CA ILE A 616 2.38 -35.46 -11.17
C ILE A 616 2.94 -36.62 -10.35
N ASN A 617 2.09 -37.54 -9.92
CA ASN A 617 2.53 -38.75 -9.23
C ASN A 617 3.36 -39.65 -10.12
N GLU A 618 3.03 -39.78 -11.42
CA GLU A 618 3.89 -40.45 -12.41
C GLU A 618 5.26 -39.81 -12.53
N ALA A 619 5.31 -38.48 -12.65
CA ALA A 619 6.56 -37.76 -12.71
C ALA A 619 7.41 -37.98 -11.43
N ILE A 620 6.81 -37.87 -10.24
CA ILE A 620 7.50 -38.11 -8.97
C ILE A 620 7.99 -39.56 -8.87
N THR A 621 7.17 -40.53 -9.21
CA THR A 621 7.53 -41.96 -9.19
C THR A 621 8.68 -42.28 -10.17
N SER A 622 8.67 -41.66 -11.37
CA SER A 622 9.78 -41.80 -12.32
C SER A 622 11.10 -41.28 -11.74
N ILE A 623 11.07 -40.12 -11.07
CA ILE A 623 12.25 -39.51 -10.44
C ILE A 623 12.79 -40.41 -9.31
N ILE A 624 11.88 -40.94 -8.48
CA ILE A 624 12.26 -41.84 -7.38
C ILE A 624 12.91 -43.13 -7.97
N ASN A 625 12.33 -43.73 -8.99
CA ASN A 625 12.83 -44.96 -9.60
C ASN A 625 14.17 -44.80 -10.31
N GLU A 626 14.53 -43.57 -10.75
CA GLU A 626 15.85 -43.29 -11.32
C GLU A 626 16.98 -43.42 -10.28
N GLY A 627 16.72 -43.21 -8.99
CA GLY A 627 17.66 -43.36 -7.90
C GLY A 627 18.89 -42.43 -7.97
N ARG A 628 18.79 -41.32 -8.73
CA ARG A 628 19.87 -40.34 -8.96
C ARG A 628 19.80 -39.11 -8.07
N THR A 629 18.70 -38.97 -7.33
CA THR A 629 18.38 -37.80 -6.54
C THR A 629 17.82 -38.26 -5.21
N THR A 630 18.27 -37.71 -4.11
CA THR A 630 17.61 -37.91 -2.81
C THR A 630 16.30 -37.12 -2.79
N VAL A 631 15.18 -37.79 -2.63
CA VAL A 631 13.85 -37.17 -2.73
C VAL A 631 13.24 -37.07 -1.33
N TRP A 632 12.89 -35.85 -0.92
CA TRP A 632 12.21 -35.56 0.32
C TRP A 632 10.83 -35.05 0.05
N ILE A 633 9.80 -35.77 0.52
CA ILE A 633 8.41 -35.48 0.24
C ILE A 633 7.68 -35.16 1.54
N VAL A 634 7.07 -34.00 1.64
CA VAL A 634 6.02 -33.75 2.61
C VAL A 634 4.71 -34.20 1.98
N ALA A 635 4.12 -35.24 2.47
CA ALA A 635 2.94 -35.85 1.86
C ALA A 635 1.73 -35.84 2.81
N HIS A 636 0.59 -35.54 2.21
CA HIS A 636 -0.74 -35.69 2.81
C HIS A 636 -1.60 -36.71 2.10
N ARG A 637 -1.16 -37.22 0.97
CA ARG A 637 -1.90 -38.21 0.19
C ARG A 637 -1.23 -39.57 0.23
N LEU A 638 -2.04 -40.61 0.47
CA LEU A 638 -1.58 -42.00 0.61
C LEU A 638 -0.83 -42.50 -0.62
N SER A 639 -1.27 -42.11 -1.85
CA SER A 639 -0.63 -42.48 -3.11
C SER A 639 0.84 -42.05 -3.16
N THR A 640 1.13 -40.82 -2.71
CA THR A 640 2.49 -40.26 -2.68
C THR A 640 3.33 -40.85 -1.54
N VAL A 641 2.72 -41.13 -0.39
CA VAL A 641 3.40 -41.74 0.76
C VAL A 641 3.84 -43.16 0.44
N ARG A 642 3.02 -43.90 -0.30
CA ARG A 642 3.27 -45.30 -0.66
C ARG A 642 4.42 -45.51 -1.66
N ALA A 643 4.72 -44.44 -2.42
CA ALA A 643 5.81 -44.48 -3.42
C ALA A 643 7.19 -44.24 -2.79
N ALA A 644 7.27 -43.79 -1.52
CA ALA A 644 8.54 -43.50 -0.84
C ALA A 644 9.14 -44.78 -0.24
N ASP A 645 10.50 -44.89 -0.29
CA ASP A 645 11.25 -45.98 0.30
C ASP A 645 11.13 -46.04 1.82
N THR A 646 11.09 -44.86 2.45
CA THR A 646 11.00 -44.69 3.91
C THR A 646 9.94 -43.66 4.25
N ILE A 647 9.16 -43.92 5.26
CA ILE A 647 8.16 -42.99 5.82
C ILE A 647 8.62 -42.61 7.22
N MET A 648 8.52 -41.33 7.54
CA MET A 648 8.81 -40.76 8.85
C MET A 648 7.58 -40.03 9.36
N LEU A 649 7.07 -40.41 10.53
CA LEU A 649 5.96 -39.75 11.20
C LEU A 649 6.48 -38.70 12.16
N LEU A 650 6.15 -37.42 11.89
CA LEU A 650 6.48 -36.30 12.77
C LEU A 650 5.28 -35.96 13.65
N GLU A 651 5.44 -36.07 14.96
CA GLU A 651 4.47 -35.66 15.99
C GLU A 651 5.14 -34.80 17.04
N ASP A 652 4.50 -33.72 17.45
CA ASP A 652 4.97 -32.78 18.46
C ASP A 652 6.43 -32.34 18.29
N GLY A 653 6.87 -32.20 17.03
CA GLY A 653 8.21 -31.80 16.67
C GLY A 653 9.27 -32.88 16.83
N ARG A 654 8.89 -34.16 16.90
CA ARG A 654 9.79 -35.31 17.01
C ARG A 654 9.43 -36.40 15.98
N ILE A 655 10.41 -37.21 15.59
CA ILE A 655 10.13 -38.41 14.80
C ILE A 655 9.59 -39.48 15.72
N ALA A 656 8.29 -39.78 15.58
CA ALA A 656 7.59 -40.78 16.43
C ALA A 656 7.74 -42.20 15.90
N GLU A 657 7.67 -42.39 14.58
CA GLU A 657 7.80 -43.67 13.88
C GLU A 657 8.57 -43.48 12.58
N GLN A 658 9.35 -44.51 12.22
CA GLN A 658 10.08 -44.57 10.95
C GLN A 658 10.06 -46.00 10.40
N GLY A 659 9.84 -46.19 9.10
CA GLY A 659 9.85 -47.52 8.47
C GLY A 659 9.35 -47.47 7.05
N THR A 660 9.22 -48.69 6.42
CA THR A 660 8.56 -48.81 5.13
C THR A 660 7.04 -48.73 5.29
N PHE A 661 6.32 -48.54 4.19
CA PHE A 661 4.85 -48.52 4.24
C PHE A 661 4.27 -49.81 4.86
N GLU A 662 4.80 -50.97 4.50
CA GLU A 662 4.36 -52.25 5.03
C GLU A 662 4.61 -52.42 6.53
N GLN A 663 5.69 -51.85 7.04
CA GLN A 663 6.01 -51.89 8.49
C GLN A 663 5.09 -50.97 9.29
N LEU A 664 4.75 -49.79 8.72
CA LEU A 664 3.96 -48.80 9.43
C LEU A 664 2.45 -48.93 9.20
N ASP A 665 1.98 -49.66 8.19
CA ASP A 665 0.55 -49.95 7.99
C ASP A 665 0.06 -51.18 8.77
N GLN A 666 0.57 -51.40 9.98
CA GLN A 666 0.17 -52.49 10.87
C GLN A 666 -0.82 -52.03 11.95
N PRO A 667 -1.70 -52.90 12.44
CA PRO A 667 -2.60 -52.55 13.53
C PRO A 667 -1.81 -52.13 14.80
N GLY A 668 -2.13 -50.93 15.32
CA GLY A 668 -1.51 -50.40 16.52
C GLY A 668 -0.43 -49.33 16.28
N THR A 669 0.00 -49.09 15.04
CA THR A 669 0.93 -48.00 14.71
C THR A 669 0.21 -46.67 14.67
N ARG A 670 0.93 -45.60 15.09
CA ARG A 670 0.41 -44.23 15.03
C ARG A 670 0.22 -43.73 13.59
N PHE A 671 1.10 -44.13 12.68
CA PHE A 671 1.00 -43.86 11.25
C PHE A 671 -0.34 -44.38 10.69
N ARG A 672 -0.71 -45.62 10.96
CA ARG A 672 -2.00 -46.17 10.49
C ARG A 672 -3.19 -45.42 11.07
N ALA A 673 -3.14 -45.10 12.36
CA ALA A 673 -4.18 -44.29 13.02
C ALA A 673 -4.35 -42.92 12.36
N LEU A 674 -3.25 -42.23 12.01
CA LEU A 674 -3.26 -40.98 11.30
C LEU A 674 -3.86 -41.12 9.89
N MET A 675 -3.45 -42.13 9.12
CA MET A 675 -3.96 -42.35 7.77
C MET A 675 -5.46 -42.73 7.75
N GLN A 676 -5.90 -43.53 8.68
CA GLN A 676 -7.32 -43.87 8.82
C GLN A 676 -8.15 -42.63 9.21
N SER A 677 -7.66 -41.80 10.10
CA SER A 677 -8.34 -40.56 10.45
C SER A 677 -8.47 -39.55 9.29
N GLN A 678 -7.51 -39.58 8.36
CA GLN A 678 -7.56 -38.76 7.14
C GLN A 678 -8.57 -39.30 6.11
N LEU A 679 -8.72 -40.61 6.01
CA LEU A 679 -9.70 -41.24 5.11
C LEU A 679 -11.14 -41.14 5.65
N THR A 680 -11.32 -41.10 6.97
CA THR A 680 -12.61 -41.04 7.64
C THR A 680 -13.01 -39.68 8.16
N ALA A 681 -12.09 -38.69 8.15
CA ALA A 681 -12.38 -37.34 8.63
C ALA A 681 -13.43 -36.68 7.70
N PRO A 682 -14.57 -36.23 8.25
CA PRO A 682 -15.45 -35.35 7.50
C PRO A 682 -14.66 -34.09 7.08
N PRO A 683 -15.01 -33.43 5.97
CA PRO A 683 -14.34 -32.22 5.56
C PRO A 683 -14.28 -31.24 6.77
N PRO A 684 -13.14 -30.52 6.98
CA PRO A 684 -12.99 -29.64 8.13
C PRO A 684 -14.19 -28.71 8.16
N PRO A 685 -14.84 -28.48 9.33
CA PRO A 685 -15.89 -27.49 9.44
C PRO A 685 -15.32 -26.17 8.90
N ALA A 686 -16.07 -25.53 8.02
CA ALA A 686 -15.71 -24.18 7.57
C ALA A 686 -15.33 -23.35 8.80
N PRO A 687 -14.26 -22.56 8.76
CA PRO A 687 -13.78 -21.85 9.93
C PRO A 687 -14.95 -21.12 10.56
N ALA A 688 -15.26 -21.48 11.82
CA ALA A 688 -16.33 -20.86 12.55
C ALA A 688 -16.00 -19.36 12.59
N ALA A 689 -16.81 -18.56 11.92
CA ALA A 689 -16.71 -17.11 11.99
C ALA A 689 -16.71 -16.77 13.47
N ALA A 690 -15.66 -16.12 13.95
CA ALA A 690 -15.57 -15.64 15.31
C ALA A 690 -16.81 -14.78 15.59
N VAL A 691 -17.74 -15.30 16.34
CA VAL A 691 -18.94 -14.59 16.78
C VAL A 691 -18.43 -13.59 17.81
N PRO A 692 -18.63 -12.27 17.61
CA PRO A 692 -18.30 -11.31 18.65
C PRO A 692 -19.10 -11.63 19.91
N ASP A 693 -18.40 -11.71 21.03
CA ASP A 693 -18.98 -11.84 22.36
C ASP A 693 -20.08 -10.80 22.57
N GLY A 694 -21.28 -11.24 22.83
CA GLY A 694 -22.40 -10.36 23.16
C GLY A 694 -23.80 -10.84 22.78
N ARG A 695 -23.94 -11.99 22.09
CA ARG A 695 -25.28 -12.58 21.89
C ARG A 695 -25.46 -13.78 22.79
N ARG A 696 -26.40 -13.65 23.73
CA ARG A 696 -26.89 -14.75 24.57
C ARG A 696 -27.17 -15.96 23.69
N ALA A 697 -26.51 -17.07 24.04
CA ALA A 697 -26.77 -18.36 23.44
C ALA A 697 -28.24 -18.71 23.61
N TYR A 698 -29.00 -18.66 22.54
CA TYR A 698 -30.31 -19.30 22.52
C TYR A 698 -30.06 -20.79 22.51
N SER A 699 -30.49 -21.43 23.59
CA SER A 699 -30.42 -22.86 23.81
C SER A 699 -30.99 -23.62 22.60
N THR A 700 -30.13 -24.32 21.89
CA THR A 700 -30.47 -25.22 20.76
C THR A 700 -31.26 -26.45 21.19
N ALA A 701 -31.54 -26.62 22.49
CA ALA A 701 -32.27 -27.77 23.04
C ALA A 701 -33.78 -27.76 22.71
N ALA A 702 -34.38 -26.63 22.35
CA ALA A 702 -35.83 -26.53 22.09
C ALA A 702 -36.26 -26.84 20.64
N ARG A 703 -35.36 -26.96 19.67
CA ARG A 703 -35.69 -27.15 18.25
C ARG A 703 -35.50 -28.57 17.68
N ARG A 704 -35.09 -29.53 18.48
CA ARG A 704 -34.90 -30.92 17.99
C ARG A 704 -36.20 -31.75 17.87
N ARG A 705 -37.39 -31.18 18.03
CA ARG A 705 -38.60 -31.99 18.08
C ARG A 705 -39.32 -32.28 16.75
N HIS A 706 -38.96 -31.73 15.61
CA HIS A 706 -39.73 -31.88 14.38
C HIS A 706 -38.95 -31.96 13.07
N VAL A 707 -37.73 -32.47 13.09
CA VAL A 707 -37.14 -32.93 11.82
C VAL A 707 -37.41 -34.41 11.67
N PRO A 708 -38.23 -34.87 10.72
CA PRO A 708 -38.45 -36.30 10.46
C PRO A 708 -37.15 -36.98 10.09
N ALA A 709 -36.92 -38.17 10.60
CA ALA A 709 -35.72 -38.98 10.32
C ALA A 709 -35.60 -39.45 8.85
N ALA A 710 -36.64 -39.25 8.03
CA ALA A 710 -36.66 -39.50 6.59
C ALA A 710 -37.38 -38.34 5.90
N PRO A 711 -37.08 -38.01 4.63
CA PRO A 711 -37.77 -36.97 3.91
C PRO A 711 -39.26 -37.35 3.76
N VAL A 712 -40.15 -36.48 4.17
CA VAL A 712 -41.62 -36.65 4.18
C VAL A 712 -42.22 -36.55 2.78
N TRP A 713 -41.49 -36.02 1.82
CA TRP A 713 -41.87 -35.90 0.42
C TRP A 713 -40.61 -35.88 -0.51
N SER A 714 -40.80 -36.23 -1.76
CA SER A 714 -39.77 -36.11 -2.78
C SER A 714 -40.16 -35.06 -3.81
N VAL A 715 -39.19 -34.43 -4.45
CA VAL A 715 -39.42 -33.46 -5.55
C VAL A 715 -40.25 -34.13 -6.66
N ARG A 716 -40.11 -35.46 -6.84
CA ARG A 716 -40.84 -36.22 -7.83
C ARG A 716 -42.34 -36.39 -7.50
N GLU A 717 -42.69 -36.53 -6.22
CA GLU A 717 -44.09 -36.58 -5.76
C GLU A 717 -44.73 -35.18 -5.82
N ALA A 718 -44.01 -34.15 -5.48
CA ALA A 718 -44.47 -32.78 -5.59
C ALA A 718 -44.77 -32.37 -7.05
N THR A 719 -43.92 -32.80 -7.99
CA THR A 719 -44.15 -32.55 -9.42
C THR A 719 -45.26 -33.41 -10.04
N GLN A 720 -45.55 -34.60 -9.50
CA GLN A 720 -46.67 -35.42 -9.93
C GLN A 720 -48.03 -34.95 -9.42
N ALA A 721 -48.10 -34.34 -8.21
CA ALA A 721 -49.34 -33.76 -7.66
C ALA A 721 -49.79 -32.46 -8.36
N ALA A 722 -48.89 -31.81 -9.07
CA ALA A 722 -49.14 -30.54 -9.77
C ALA A 722 -49.88 -30.69 -11.13
N ASN A 723 -50.13 -31.89 -11.58
CA ASN A 723 -50.67 -32.17 -12.93
C ASN A 723 -52.20 -31.95 -13.11
N THR A 724 -52.87 -31.22 -12.21
CA THR A 724 -54.33 -31.08 -12.30
C THR A 724 -54.85 -29.69 -12.80
N ALA A 725 -54.02 -28.69 -12.97
CA ALA A 725 -54.31 -27.42 -13.65
C ALA A 725 -53.07 -26.68 -14.07
N PRO A 726 -52.99 -26.03 -15.23
CA PRO A 726 -51.85 -25.25 -15.65
C PRO A 726 -51.67 -24.04 -14.74
N LEU A 727 -50.54 -23.99 -14.01
CA LEU A 727 -50.18 -22.93 -13.08
C LEU A 727 -49.69 -21.66 -13.79
N LEU A 728 -49.19 -21.82 -15.03
CA LEU A 728 -48.66 -20.72 -15.86
C LEU A 728 -49.53 -20.51 -17.11
N ASP A 729 -50.32 -19.45 -17.10
CA ASP A 729 -51.04 -18.89 -18.25
C ASP A 729 -50.04 -18.12 -19.15
N PRO A 730 -50.17 -18.19 -20.52
CA PRO A 730 -49.35 -17.43 -21.46
C PRO A 730 -49.19 -15.95 -21.13
N ALA A 731 -50.26 -15.31 -20.62
CA ALA A 731 -50.27 -13.90 -20.19
C ALA A 731 -49.35 -13.66 -18.97
N ARG A 732 -49.33 -14.59 -18.02
CA ARG A 732 -48.42 -14.54 -16.84
C ARG A 732 -46.99 -14.77 -17.24
N LEU A 733 -46.73 -15.71 -18.15
CA LEU A 733 -45.40 -15.99 -18.66
C LEU A 733 -44.83 -14.77 -19.39
N ALA A 734 -45.61 -14.16 -20.28
CA ALA A 734 -45.21 -12.93 -20.95
C ALA A 734 -45.03 -11.72 -19.97
N HIS A 735 -45.75 -11.72 -18.86
CA HIS A 735 -45.55 -10.73 -17.80
C HIS A 735 -44.27 -10.95 -17.03
N MET A 736 -43.91 -12.21 -16.72
CA MET A 736 -42.64 -12.56 -16.07
C MET A 736 -41.41 -12.21 -16.95
N HIS A 737 -41.47 -12.44 -18.27
CA HIS A 737 -40.44 -12.02 -19.21
C HIS A 737 -40.23 -10.51 -19.22
N ARG A 738 -41.32 -9.72 -19.18
CA ARG A 738 -41.23 -8.25 -19.08
C ARG A 738 -40.58 -7.79 -17.78
N LEU A 739 -40.93 -8.45 -16.67
CA LEU A 739 -40.31 -8.12 -15.37
C LEU A 739 -38.85 -8.46 -15.29
N ALA A 740 -38.42 -9.55 -15.97
CA ALA A 740 -37.03 -9.99 -16.03
C ALA A 740 -36.20 -9.27 -17.10
N ALA A 741 -36.80 -8.30 -17.84
CA ALA A 741 -36.18 -7.66 -19.00
C ALA A 741 -35.67 -8.62 -20.08
N LEU A 742 -36.28 -9.78 -20.22
CA LEU A 742 -35.93 -10.76 -21.24
C LEU A 742 -36.76 -10.54 -22.52
N PRO A 743 -36.21 -10.85 -23.71
CA PRO A 743 -37.01 -10.78 -24.95
C PRO A 743 -38.20 -11.72 -24.88
N GLN A 744 -39.35 -11.24 -25.35
CA GLN A 744 -40.56 -12.06 -25.39
C GLN A 744 -40.42 -13.19 -26.44
N PRO A 745 -40.92 -14.40 -26.15
CA PRO A 745 -40.94 -15.46 -27.13
C PRO A 745 -41.71 -15.05 -28.40
N ALA A 746 -41.08 -15.23 -29.54
CA ALA A 746 -41.59 -14.73 -30.83
C ALA A 746 -42.65 -15.66 -31.43
N THR A 747 -42.67 -16.94 -31.01
CA THR A 747 -43.60 -17.95 -31.55
C THR A 747 -44.40 -18.65 -30.43
N ALA A 748 -45.58 -19.14 -30.79
CA ALA A 748 -46.44 -19.89 -29.87
C ALA A 748 -45.75 -21.21 -29.39
N GLU A 749 -44.88 -21.75 -30.22
CA GLU A 749 -44.13 -22.99 -29.91
C GLU A 749 -42.99 -22.74 -28.90
N GLU A 750 -42.31 -21.60 -28.98
CA GLU A 750 -41.34 -21.15 -27.95
C GLU A 750 -42.01 -20.85 -26.60
N MET A 751 -43.18 -20.27 -26.66
CA MET A 751 -44.00 -19.99 -25.45
C MET A 751 -44.38 -21.28 -24.71
N GLU A 752 -44.84 -22.30 -25.46
CA GLU A 752 -45.23 -23.56 -24.88
C GLU A 752 -44.01 -24.36 -24.35
N ARG A 753 -42.88 -24.29 -25.03
CA ARG A 753 -41.64 -24.90 -24.57
C ARG A 753 -41.11 -24.29 -23.27
N LEU A 754 -41.12 -22.99 -23.19
CA LEU A 754 -40.73 -22.24 -22.00
C LEU A 754 -41.67 -22.50 -20.82
N ARG A 755 -42.98 -22.65 -21.14
CA ARG A 755 -43.99 -23.04 -20.17
C ARG A 755 -43.73 -24.45 -19.62
N ALA A 756 -43.44 -25.40 -20.46
CA ALA A 756 -43.16 -26.80 -20.07
C ALA A 756 -41.87 -26.89 -19.19
N GLU A 757 -40.88 -26.00 -19.38
CA GLU A 757 -39.67 -25.92 -18.57
C GLU A 757 -39.90 -25.26 -17.20
N LEU A 758 -40.73 -24.21 -17.13
CA LEU A 758 -40.94 -23.42 -15.91
C LEU A 758 -42.04 -23.93 -15.02
N GLU A 759 -43.08 -24.62 -15.59
CA GLU A 759 -44.23 -25.09 -14.85
C GLU A 759 -43.88 -26.05 -13.70
N PRO A 760 -42.91 -27.01 -13.86
CA PRO A 760 -42.48 -27.85 -12.76
C PRO A 760 -41.81 -27.09 -11.60
N LEU A 761 -41.08 -26.02 -11.91
CA LEU A 761 -40.39 -25.18 -10.91
C LEU A 761 -41.43 -24.38 -10.10
N VAL A 762 -42.42 -23.79 -10.77
CA VAL A 762 -43.47 -23.03 -10.14
C VAL A 762 -44.39 -23.96 -9.28
N ALA A 763 -44.59 -25.20 -9.73
CA ALA A 763 -45.34 -26.23 -8.97
C ALA A 763 -44.61 -26.58 -7.66
N VAL A 764 -43.31 -26.74 -7.69
CA VAL A 764 -42.49 -26.99 -6.48
C VAL A 764 -42.54 -25.80 -5.54
N MET A 765 -42.46 -24.55 -6.04
CA MET A 765 -42.58 -23.35 -5.22
C MET A 765 -43.97 -23.23 -4.59
N HIS A 766 -45.04 -23.56 -5.30
CA HIS A 766 -46.39 -23.56 -4.77
C HIS A 766 -46.63 -24.65 -3.72
N SER A 767 -46.08 -25.83 -3.91
CA SER A 767 -46.17 -26.92 -2.94
C SER A 767 -45.42 -26.61 -1.64
N THR A 768 -44.31 -25.91 -1.72
CA THR A 768 -43.59 -25.44 -0.52
C THR A 768 -44.31 -24.30 0.23
N GLN A 769 -45.11 -23.50 -0.45
CA GLN A 769 -45.99 -22.51 0.20
C GLN A 769 -47.20 -23.10 0.85
N ALA A 770 -47.76 -24.19 0.31
CA ALA A 770 -48.99 -24.81 0.83
C ALA A 770 -48.74 -25.71 2.06
N THR A 771 -47.52 -26.16 2.31
CA THR A 771 -47.14 -26.98 3.46
C THR A 771 -46.55 -26.21 4.65
N GLY A 772 -46.38 -24.92 4.51
CA GLY A 772 -45.89 -24.06 5.57
C GLY A 772 -46.97 -23.36 6.38
N GLU A 773 -47.41 -23.95 7.48
CA GLU A 773 -47.75 -23.17 8.66
C GLU A 773 -46.40 -22.48 9.09
N TYR A 774 -46.07 -21.39 8.42
CA TYR A 774 -45.15 -20.42 8.98
C TYR A 774 -45.96 -19.72 10.10
N ASP A 775 -45.71 -20.10 11.34
CA ASP A 775 -45.98 -19.25 12.47
C ASP A 775 -45.52 -17.84 12.11
N ALA A 776 -46.44 -16.91 12.03
CA ALA A 776 -46.17 -15.54 11.71
C ALA A 776 -45.02 -15.07 12.63
N VAL A 777 -43.89 -14.73 12.05
CA VAL A 777 -42.76 -14.15 12.79
C VAL A 777 -43.35 -12.92 13.49
N PRO A 778 -43.31 -12.81 14.83
CA PRO A 778 -43.93 -11.72 15.52
C PRO A 778 -43.44 -10.41 14.95
N GLU A 779 -44.27 -9.44 14.69
CA GLU A 779 -43.89 -8.10 14.17
C GLU A 779 -42.77 -7.43 14.95
N THR A 780 -42.61 -7.81 16.21
CA THR A 780 -41.51 -7.34 17.08
C THR A 780 -40.12 -7.78 16.64
N ALA A 781 -39.99 -8.83 15.81
CA ALA A 781 -38.65 -9.29 15.31
C ALA A 781 -38.09 -8.36 14.23
N TRP A 782 -38.89 -7.51 13.62
CA TRP A 782 -38.52 -6.58 12.54
C TRP A 782 -38.20 -5.15 13.05
N SER A 783 -38.47 -4.85 14.33
CA SER A 783 -38.25 -3.52 14.91
C SER A 783 -36.77 -3.10 14.97
N GLY A 784 -35.83 -3.99 14.82
CA GLY A 784 -34.37 -3.72 14.81
C GLY A 784 -33.84 -3.18 13.47
N TRP A 785 -34.66 -3.11 12.42
CA TRP A 785 -34.25 -2.70 11.07
C TRP A 785 -34.75 -1.31 10.66
N ARG A 786 -35.27 -0.51 11.59
CA ARG A 786 -35.67 0.87 11.31
C ARG A 786 -34.43 1.76 11.30
N ALA A 787 -34.14 2.34 10.12
CA ALA A 787 -33.01 3.26 9.94
C ALA A 787 -33.27 4.67 10.52
N THR A 788 -34.52 5.00 10.91
CA THR A 788 -34.91 6.30 11.46
C THR A 788 -36.04 6.11 12.46
N ASP A 789 -36.10 6.96 13.51
CA ASP A 789 -37.19 7.04 14.51
C ASP A 789 -38.47 7.68 13.96
N GLU A 790 -38.63 7.80 12.66
CA GLU A 790 -39.82 8.32 12.02
C GLU A 790 -40.91 7.25 11.95
N ALA A 791 -42.15 7.63 12.25
CA ALA A 791 -43.30 6.75 12.17
C ALA A 791 -43.41 6.13 10.76
N PRO A 792 -43.78 4.84 10.65
CA PRO A 792 -43.90 4.19 9.34
C PRO A 792 -44.95 4.90 8.49
N LEU A 793 -44.56 5.25 7.27
CA LEU A 793 -45.48 5.87 6.30
C LEU A 793 -46.68 4.97 6.05
N THR A 794 -47.86 5.55 6.04
CA THR A 794 -49.06 4.83 5.72
C THR A 794 -49.09 4.44 4.24
N ARG A 795 -49.94 3.46 3.89
CA ARG A 795 -50.08 3.01 2.49
C ARG A 795 -50.45 4.14 1.55
N SER A 796 -51.30 5.06 2.00
CA SER A 796 -51.75 6.24 1.23
C SER A 796 -50.61 7.26 0.99
N GLU A 797 -49.71 7.41 1.93
CA GLU A 797 -48.54 8.30 1.80
C GLU A 797 -47.50 7.71 0.85
N LEU A 798 -47.36 6.39 0.83
CA LEU A 798 -46.43 5.69 -0.10
C LEU A 798 -46.95 5.70 -1.53
N GLU A 799 -48.26 5.56 -1.74
CA GLU A 799 -48.92 5.67 -3.06
C GLU A 799 -48.85 7.09 -3.61
N ALA A 800 -48.99 8.11 -2.75
CA ALA A 800 -48.85 9.53 -3.11
C ALA A 800 -47.40 9.90 -3.50
N GLY A 801 -46.36 9.21 -2.98
CA GLY A 801 -44.98 9.37 -3.32
C GLY A 801 -44.49 8.62 -4.58
N GLY A 802 -45.42 8.00 -5.36
CA GLY A 802 -45.05 7.25 -6.57
C GLY A 802 -44.56 5.84 -6.33
N GLY A 803 -44.66 5.30 -5.10
CA GLY A 803 -44.34 3.93 -4.77
C GLY A 803 -45.55 2.99 -5.01
N HIS A 804 -45.28 1.82 -5.60
CA HIS A 804 -46.27 0.78 -5.80
C HIS A 804 -45.98 -0.43 -4.91
N TRP A 805 -47.03 -0.94 -4.23
CA TRP A 805 -46.97 -2.17 -3.46
C TRP A 805 -46.95 -3.39 -4.40
N ARG A 806 -45.94 -4.24 -4.30
CA ARG A 806 -45.87 -5.55 -4.95
C ARG A 806 -45.30 -6.57 -3.97
N ALA A 807 -46.12 -7.61 -3.70
CA ALA A 807 -45.66 -8.73 -2.84
C ALA A 807 -45.07 -8.30 -1.47
N GLY A 808 -45.66 -7.32 -0.83
CA GLY A 808 -45.20 -6.86 0.50
C GLY A 808 -44.01 -5.92 0.52
N TYR A 809 -43.49 -5.49 -0.64
CA TYR A 809 -42.37 -4.55 -0.76
C TYR A 809 -42.77 -3.28 -1.52
N VAL A 810 -42.16 -2.17 -1.15
CA VAL A 810 -42.30 -0.89 -1.88
C VAL A 810 -41.25 -0.86 -2.97
N VAL A 811 -41.64 -0.74 -4.23
CA VAL A 811 -40.74 -0.58 -5.37
C VAL A 811 -40.85 0.86 -5.84
N SER A 812 -39.76 1.60 -5.77
CA SER A 812 -39.65 2.94 -6.35
C SER A 812 -39.60 2.85 -7.87
N SER A 813 -40.35 3.68 -8.55
CA SER A 813 -40.42 3.77 -10.02
C SER A 813 -39.26 4.63 -10.61
N LYS A 814 -38.09 4.60 -10.02
CA LYS A 814 -36.91 5.23 -10.64
C LYS A 814 -36.04 4.20 -11.25
#